data_ba3072668e31b12371c098b5ecbccb8d
#
_entry.id   ba3072668e31b12371c098b5ecbccb8d
#
_cell.length_a   1.000
_cell.length_b   1.000
_cell.length_c   1.000
_cell.angle_alpha   90.00
_cell.angle_beta   90.00
_cell.angle_gamma   90.00
#
_symmetry.space_group_name_H-M   'P 1'
#
loop_
_entity.id
_entity.type
_entity.pdbx_description
1 polymer ?
#
loop_
_entity_poly.entity_id
_entity_poly.type
_entity_poly.pdbx_seq_one_letter_code
_entity_poly.pdbx_strand_id
1 'polypeptide(L)'
;MQVIKRDGRRQKFDKEKIYNAVSKAFIEVDKELTEQDKKKALEIADYIESLNKNLKVEEVQDIVEDKLMASNRKDVARCYIRYRYLRGLVRESNTTDKTIFELLNGTNEYWNSENANKNAKVVTVQRDYIAGITSTDITRRFLLPKDIVKAHDAGIIHFHDADYFAQNALHNCELINLEDMLQNGTMINNILIEKPHRFLTAATIATQIITAVTSSSYGGATITLTALAPFVRSSYNKYYDKYKKRGMDDETCKKYAMEDTKKEIEDGVQTFNYQVNSMTNTNGQSPFLSVCMYLGETEEYKEELALIIEEFLKQRILGLKNEKGVYITQAFPKLLYVLEEDNIKEDSKYYYLTELAAKCTAKRLVPDYISEKIMKECKIDANGNGQCYPCMGCRSFLTPYLDKNGKPKYYGRFNQGVVTISLPDVALSSKKDMDEFWKIFDERLELCHRALQIRHERLAHAISDIAPILWQHGALARLEKGESIHELLHNGYSTISLGYAGLYECVKYMTGNSHTDNGVGKEFALEVMKKLNDKCAEWKKAEKIDYSVYGTPIESTTYKFAKCLRNRFGIIEGITDRDYITNSYHVPVFEKIDPFTKLALESEFQKLSPGGAISYIECADLTNNVDAVIEVIKFIYDHIMYAELNTKSDYCQVCGYDGEIKIVDEDGKLDWKCPNCGNMDHSKMNVARRTCGYIGTNFFNQGRTDEIRNRYVHLDNHKID
;
A
#
# COMPACT_ATOMS: atom_id res chain seq x y z
N MET A 1 31.17 36.24 7.73
CA MET A 1 30.16 35.38 8.36
C MET A 1 28.92 35.31 7.49
N GLN A 2 28.37 34.13 7.26
CA GLN A 2 27.12 33.92 6.55
C GLN A 2 26.12 33.18 7.44
N VAL A 3 24.83 33.44 7.23
CA VAL A 3 23.73 32.70 7.88
C VAL A 3 23.13 31.75 6.86
N ILE A 4 23.04 30.49 7.25
CA ILE A 4 22.37 29.45 6.46
C ILE A 4 20.87 29.51 6.82
N LYS A 5 20.06 29.87 5.84
CA LYS A 5 18.61 29.89 5.97
C LYS A 5 18.04 28.47 6.09
N ARG A 6 16.78 28.33 6.54
CA ARG A 6 16.09 27.04 6.67
C ARG A 6 15.94 26.29 5.35
N ASP A 7 15.89 27.02 4.25
CA ASP A 7 15.84 26.49 2.88
C ASP A 7 17.23 26.19 2.28
N GLY A 8 18.29 26.22 3.10
CA GLY A 8 19.67 25.95 2.71
C GLY A 8 20.39 27.13 2.04
N ARG A 9 19.70 28.19 1.65
CA ARG A 9 20.35 29.37 1.07
C ARG A 9 21.28 30.04 2.06
N ARG A 10 22.41 30.55 1.58
CA ARG A 10 23.37 31.32 2.37
C ARG A 10 23.16 32.81 2.15
N GLN A 11 23.07 33.57 3.23
CA GLN A 11 22.93 35.02 3.19
C GLN A 11 24.00 35.65 4.10
N LYS A 12 24.54 36.84 3.70
CA LYS A 12 25.42 37.61 4.54
C LYS A 12 24.74 37.89 5.89
N PHE A 13 25.47 37.75 6.98
CA PHE A 13 24.97 38.08 8.33
C PHE A 13 24.56 39.55 8.37
N ASP A 14 23.40 39.78 8.96
CA ASP A 14 22.79 41.12 9.10
C ASP A 14 22.52 41.34 10.57
N LYS A 15 23.40 42.12 11.20
CA LYS A 15 23.41 42.47 12.62
C LYS A 15 22.11 43.20 13.01
N GLU A 16 21.61 44.07 12.14
CA GLU A 16 20.41 44.86 12.39
C GLU A 16 19.15 43.99 12.61
N LYS A 17 19.06 42.85 11.93
CA LYS A 17 17.98 41.90 12.14
C LYS A 17 17.96 41.30 13.53
N ILE A 18 19.14 41.03 14.12
CA ILE A 18 19.22 40.50 15.47
C ILE A 18 18.87 41.63 16.46
N TYR A 19 19.48 42.79 16.30
CA TYR A 19 19.17 43.98 17.11
C TYR A 19 17.65 44.22 17.14
N ASN A 20 17.01 44.30 15.99
CA ASN A 20 15.58 44.57 15.89
C ASN A 20 14.73 43.47 16.52
N ALA A 21 15.13 42.18 16.40
CA ALA A 21 14.38 41.09 17.00
C ALA A 21 14.41 41.12 18.53
N VAL A 22 15.61 41.40 19.11
CA VAL A 22 15.80 41.50 20.54
C VAL A 22 15.11 42.77 21.08
N SER A 23 15.26 43.90 20.41
CA SER A 23 14.61 45.17 20.80
C SER A 23 13.09 45.04 20.85
N LYS A 24 12.46 44.33 19.92
CA LYS A 24 11.02 44.03 19.94
C LYS A 24 10.59 43.26 21.19
N ALA A 25 11.42 42.34 21.68
CA ALA A 25 11.12 41.59 22.90
C ALA A 25 11.15 42.51 24.15
N PHE A 26 12.08 43.47 24.19
CA PHE A 26 12.11 44.49 25.24
C PHE A 26 10.88 45.38 25.17
N ILE A 27 10.54 45.93 24.00
CA ILE A 27 9.36 46.76 23.81
C ILE A 27 8.06 46.06 24.23
N GLU A 28 7.96 44.75 23.94
CA GLU A 28 6.74 43.98 24.29
C GLU A 28 6.57 43.89 25.82
N VAL A 29 7.68 43.77 26.57
CA VAL A 29 7.66 43.68 28.04
C VAL A 29 7.52 45.06 28.69
N ASP A 30 8.36 46.02 28.29
CA ASP A 30 8.51 47.31 28.98
C ASP A 30 7.66 48.42 28.37
N LYS A 31 7.04 48.16 27.18
CA LYS A 31 6.27 49.13 26.36
C LYS A 31 7.11 50.25 25.76
N GLU A 32 8.33 50.42 26.21
CA GLU A 32 9.31 51.39 25.71
C GLU A 32 10.68 50.76 25.57
N LEU A 33 11.54 51.31 24.73
CA LEU A 33 12.93 50.83 24.56
C LEU A 33 13.87 51.81 25.21
N THR A 34 14.40 51.48 26.38
CA THR A 34 15.36 52.29 27.11
C THR A 34 16.76 52.25 26.47
N GLU A 35 17.64 53.18 26.79
CA GLU A 35 19.02 53.19 26.34
C GLU A 35 19.83 51.94 26.84
N GLN A 36 19.45 51.41 28.01
CA GLN A 36 20.00 50.20 28.55
C GLN A 36 19.63 48.96 27.70
N ASP A 37 18.34 48.90 27.24
CA ASP A 37 17.82 47.81 26.41
C ASP A 37 18.43 47.84 25.01
N LYS A 38 18.59 49.04 24.41
CA LYS A 38 19.30 49.23 23.14
C LYS A 38 20.73 48.72 23.22
N LYS A 39 21.45 49.07 24.31
CA LYS A 39 22.80 48.65 24.55
C LYS A 39 22.88 47.12 24.66
N LYS A 40 21.93 46.47 25.40
CA LYS A 40 21.88 45.06 25.59
C LYS A 40 21.57 44.30 24.28
N ALA A 41 20.62 44.80 23.49
CA ALA A 41 20.28 44.24 22.16
C ALA A 41 21.49 44.31 21.21
N LEU A 42 22.28 45.42 21.28
CA LEU A 42 23.46 45.59 20.46
C LEU A 42 24.58 44.63 20.92
N GLU A 43 24.81 44.49 22.23
CA GLU A 43 25.78 43.55 22.79
C GLU A 43 25.55 42.11 22.34
N ILE A 44 24.27 41.67 22.28
CA ILE A 44 23.92 40.32 21.79
C ILE A 44 24.22 40.19 20.29
N ALA A 45 23.88 41.19 19.51
CA ALA A 45 24.13 41.20 18.06
C ALA A 45 25.61 41.23 17.75
N ASP A 46 26.42 42.03 18.51
CA ASP A 46 27.89 42.11 18.43
C ASP A 46 28.55 40.79 18.79
N TYR A 47 28.05 40.14 19.83
CA TYR A 47 28.59 38.84 20.24
C TYR A 47 28.42 37.80 19.13
N ILE A 48 27.23 37.73 18.48
CA ILE A 48 26.99 36.77 17.37
C ILE A 48 27.93 37.11 16.20
N GLU A 49 28.11 38.37 15.86
CA GLU A 49 29.03 38.80 14.80
C GLU A 49 30.47 38.42 15.09
N SER A 50 30.90 38.57 16.35
CA SER A 50 32.26 38.27 16.79
C SER A 50 32.63 36.78 16.68
N LEU A 51 31.67 35.89 16.66
CA LEU A 51 31.89 34.44 16.45
C LEU A 51 32.49 34.13 15.06
N ASN A 52 32.31 34.98 14.10
CA ASN A 52 32.85 34.93 12.73
C ASN A 52 32.83 33.55 12.06
N LYS A 53 31.78 32.77 12.31
CA LYS A 53 31.58 31.47 11.72
C LYS A 53 30.20 31.42 11.02
N ASN A 54 30.06 30.51 10.04
CA ASN A 54 28.76 30.32 9.40
C ASN A 54 27.83 29.58 10.35
N LEU A 55 26.68 30.17 10.64
CA LEU A 55 25.66 29.65 11.56
C LEU A 55 24.35 29.39 10.84
N LYS A 56 23.60 28.37 11.25
CA LYS A 56 22.20 28.22 10.87
C LYS A 56 21.34 29.23 11.59
N VAL A 57 20.21 29.62 11.00
CA VAL A 57 19.25 30.56 11.64
C VAL A 57 18.84 30.09 13.03
N GLU A 58 18.65 28.77 13.22
CA GLU A 58 18.27 28.23 14.53
C GLU A 58 19.39 28.39 15.57
N GLU A 59 20.64 28.15 15.17
CA GLU A 59 21.79 28.35 16.06
C GLU A 59 21.93 29.82 16.48
N VAL A 60 21.69 30.76 15.57
CA VAL A 60 21.63 32.18 15.89
C VAL A 60 20.55 32.49 16.92
N GLN A 61 19.37 31.92 16.77
CA GLN A 61 18.26 32.12 17.69
C GLN A 61 18.51 31.48 19.06
N ASP A 62 19.15 30.29 19.10
CA ASP A 62 19.53 29.62 20.34
C ASP A 62 20.52 30.48 21.12
N ILE A 63 21.53 31.06 20.45
CA ILE A 63 22.47 32.00 21.07
C ILE A 63 21.77 33.23 21.64
N VAL A 64 20.81 33.81 20.95
CA VAL A 64 20.00 34.95 21.45
C VAL A 64 19.25 34.54 22.72
N GLU A 65 18.60 33.39 22.72
CA GLU A 65 17.87 32.87 23.89
C GLU A 65 18.80 32.66 25.08
N ASP A 66 19.92 32.01 24.88
CA ASP A 66 20.91 31.77 25.93
C ASP A 66 21.43 33.08 26.53
N LYS A 67 21.75 34.08 25.72
CA LYS A 67 22.21 35.39 26.18
C LYS A 67 21.13 36.17 26.95
N LEU A 68 19.89 36.11 26.52
CA LEU A 68 18.76 36.70 27.24
C LEU A 68 18.48 35.96 28.55
N MET A 69 18.52 34.62 28.56
CA MET A 69 18.36 33.81 29.78
C MET A 69 19.49 33.99 30.78
N ALA A 70 20.71 34.23 30.32
CA ALA A 70 21.85 34.53 31.17
C ALA A 70 21.83 35.98 31.75
N SER A 71 20.92 36.82 31.21
CA SER A 71 20.72 38.19 31.72
C SER A 71 19.77 38.20 32.92
N ASN A 72 19.73 39.33 33.65
CA ASN A 72 18.75 39.54 34.72
C ASN A 72 17.29 39.73 34.19
N ARG A 73 17.14 39.90 32.87
CA ARG A 73 15.83 40.13 32.19
C ARG A 73 15.22 38.82 31.67
N LYS A 74 14.95 37.92 32.61
CA LYS A 74 14.30 36.62 32.27
C LYS A 74 12.88 36.76 31.74
N ASP A 75 12.22 37.86 32.03
CA ASP A 75 10.91 38.24 31.47
C ASP A 75 11.00 38.46 29.95
N VAL A 76 12.00 39.23 29.51
CA VAL A 76 12.30 39.46 28.08
C VAL A 76 12.71 38.16 27.38
N ALA A 77 13.52 37.33 28.03
CA ALA A 77 13.89 36.02 27.50
C ALA A 77 12.67 35.15 27.26
N ARG A 78 11.72 35.06 28.20
CA ARG A 78 10.45 34.33 28.05
C ARG A 78 9.59 34.90 26.93
N CYS A 79 9.55 36.24 26.80
CA CYS A 79 8.83 36.89 25.71
C CYS A 79 9.42 36.51 24.35
N TYR A 80 10.74 36.55 24.20
CA TYR A 80 11.45 36.17 22.98
C TYR A 80 11.23 34.69 22.61
N ILE A 81 11.36 33.77 23.57
CA ILE A 81 11.13 32.31 23.38
C ILE A 81 9.70 32.06 22.97
N ARG A 82 8.72 32.68 23.65
CA ARG A 82 7.30 32.58 23.32
C ARG A 82 7.01 33.10 21.91
N TYR A 83 7.59 34.25 21.54
CA TYR A 83 7.43 34.81 20.20
C TYR A 83 8.03 33.88 19.12
N ARG A 84 9.24 33.35 19.36
CA ARG A 84 9.88 32.36 18.46
C ARG A 84 9.01 31.14 18.27
N TYR A 85 8.46 30.59 19.37
CA TYR A 85 7.56 29.45 19.34
C TYR A 85 6.29 29.74 18.54
N LEU A 86 5.62 30.85 18.81
CA LEU A 86 4.41 31.27 18.07
C LEU A 86 4.71 31.48 16.58
N ARG A 87 5.86 32.09 16.25
CA ARG A 87 6.28 32.24 14.85
C ARG A 87 6.64 30.90 14.19
N GLY A 88 7.12 29.95 14.96
CA GLY A 88 7.29 28.56 14.53
C GLY A 88 5.95 27.94 14.12
N LEU A 89 4.97 27.98 15.03
CA LEU A 89 3.61 27.49 14.78
C LEU A 89 2.95 28.16 13.58
N VAL A 90 3.02 29.48 13.46
CA VAL A 90 2.46 30.24 12.32
C VAL A 90 3.12 29.84 10.99
N ARG A 91 4.41 29.55 10.98
CA ARG A 91 5.11 29.08 9.77
C ARG A 91 4.74 27.65 9.39
N GLU A 92 4.52 26.80 10.38
CA GLU A 92 4.06 25.43 10.16
C GLU A 92 2.60 25.40 9.67
N SER A 93 1.73 26.26 10.23
CA SER A 93 0.36 26.42 9.74
C SER A 93 0.30 27.04 8.33
N ASN A 94 1.16 27.99 8.02
CA ASN A 94 1.25 28.56 6.66
C ASN A 94 1.68 27.54 5.59
N THR A 95 2.42 26.48 5.96
CA THR A 95 2.77 25.40 5.03
C THR A 95 1.56 24.52 4.72
N THR A 96 0.73 24.22 5.69
CA THR A 96 -0.50 23.42 5.51
C THR A 96 -1.52 24.17 4.67
N ASP A 97 -1.79 25.44 4.97
CA ASP A 97 -2.69 26.30 4.19
C ASP A 97 -2.22 26.43 2.74
N LYS A 98 -0.91 26.65 2.52
CA LYS A 98 -0.32 26.72 1.19
C LYS A 98 -0.53 25.41 0.42
N THR A 99 -0.29 24.28 1.05
CA THR A 99 -0.48 22.95 0.43
C THR A 99 -1.94 22.73 0.03
N ILE A 100 -2.90 23.14 0.88
CA ILE A 100 -4.33 23.08 0.57
C ILE A 100 -4.67 23.96 -0.63
N PHE A 101 -4.19 25.21 -0.66
CA PHE A 101 -4.41 26.10 -1.81
C PHE A 101 -3.79 25.58 -3.10
N GLU A 102 -2.58 25.02 -3.04
CA GLU A 102 -1.94 24.40 -4.21
C GLU A 102 -2.74 23.17 -4.71
N LEU A 103 -3.30 22.36 -3.81
CA LEU A 103 -4.20 21.26 -4.16
C LEU A 103 -5.45 21.78 -4.87
N LEU A 104 -6.14 22.77 -4.29
CA LEU A 104 -7.38 23.33 -4.85
C LEU A 104 -7.16 23.99 -6.22
N ASN A 105 -6.00 24.58 -6.45
CA ASN A 105 -5.61 25.19 -7.72
C ASN A 105 -5.00 24.17 -8.72
N GLY A 106 -4.82 22.91 -8.33
CA GLY A 106 -4.23 21.88 -9.17
C GLY A 106 -2.73 22.04 -9.46
N THR A 107 -2.03 22.84 -8.66
CA THR A 107 -0.59 23.13 -8.81
C THR A 107 0.31 22.28 -7.91
N ASN A 108 -0.26 21.42 -7.06
CA ASN A 108 0.50 20.54 -6.19
C ASN A 108 0.81 19.22 -6.89
N GLU A 109 2.05 19.07 -7.36
CA GLU A 109 2.49 17.87 -8.09
C GLU A 109 2.42 16.60 -7.24
N TYR A 110 2.71 16.69 -5.94
CA TYR A 110 2.65 15.52 -5.04
C TYR A 110 1.24 14.94 -4.97
N TRP A 111 0.25 15.76 -4.59
CA TRP A 111 -1.13 15.29 -4.46
C TRP A 111 -1.79 14.95 -5.80
N ASN A 112 -1.33 15.55 -6.89
CA ASN A 112 -1.83 15.20 -8.24
C ASN A 112 -1.39 13.80 -8.69
N SER A 113 -0.32 13.24 -8.14
CA SER A 113 0.26 11.96 -8.52
C SER A 113 0.54 11.03 -7.32
N GLU A 114 -0.07 11.32 -6.17
CA GLU A 114 0.12 10.53 -4.95
C GLU A 114 -0.43 9.12 -5.10
N ASN A 115 -1.58 8.97 -5.76
CA ASN A 115 -2.24 7.69 -5.97
C ASN A 115 -2.76 7.57 -7.41
N ALA A 116 -2.32 6.52 -8.13
CA ALA A 116 -2.71 6.26 -9.51
C ALA A 116 -4.17 5.85 -9.72
N ASN A 117 -4.97 5.74 -8.66
CA ASN A 117 -6.41 5.45 -8.72
C ASN A 117 -7.28 6.59 -8.19
N LYS A 118 -6.67 7.74 -7.84
CA LYS A 118 -7.37 8.95 -7.40
C LYS A 118 -7.14 10.10 -8.37
N ASN A 119 -8.20 10.85 -8.68
CA ASN A 119 -8.11 12.06 -9.48
C ASN A 119 -8.31 13.29 -8.60
N ALA A 120 -7.24 14.02 -8.32
CA ALA A 120 -7.23 15.20 -7.45
C ALA A 120 -8.15 16.34 -7.90
N LYS A 121 -8.68 16.32 -9.12
CA LYS A 121 -9.64 17.31 -9.63
C LYS A 121 -11.08 17.01 -9.23
N VAL A 122 -11.37 15.80 -8.74
CA VAL A 122 -12.71 15.38 -8.31
C VAL A 122 -12.98 15.86 -6.90
N VAL A 123 -14.14 16.48 -6.66
CA VAL A 123 -14.49 17.13 -5.38
C VAL A 123 -14.41 16.17 -4.18
N THR A 124 -14.85 14.93 -4.31
CA THR A 124 -14.78 13.93 -3.24
C THR A 124 -13.34 13.57 -2.89
N VAL A 125 -12.47 13.45 -3.89
CA VAL A 125 -11.02 13.21 -3.71
C VAL A 125 -10.35 14.43 -3.08
N GLN A 126 -10.72 15.67 -3.50
CA GLN A 126 -10.19 16.87 -2.87
C GLN A 126 -10.53 16.96 -1.38
N ARG A 127 -11.75 16.57 -0.99
CA ARG A 127 -12.14 16.51 0.43
C ARG A 127 -11.29 15.53 1.22
N ASP A 128 -11.04 14.35 0.68
CA ASP A 128 -10.18 13.34 1.31
C ASP A 128 -8.73 13.85 1.43
N TYR A 129 -8.20 14.45 0.38
CA TYR A 129 -6.85 15.03 0.41
C TYR A 129 -6.71 16.22 1.38
N ILE A 130 -7.71 17.08 1.52
CA ILE A 130 -7.70 18.15 2.54
C ILE A 130 -7.68 17.54 3.94
N ALA A 131 -8.49 16.51 4.18
CA ALA A 131 -8.48 15.78 5.45
C ALA A 131 -7.10 15.13 5.68
N GLY A 132 -6.51 14.50 4.66
CA GLY A 132 -5.19 13.89 4.71
C GLY A 132 -4.06 14.88 5.00
N ILE A 133 -4.05 16.05 4.35
CA ILE A 133 -3.08 17.13 4.62
C ILE A 133 -3.18 17.58 6.07
N THR A 134 -4.39 17.78 6.58
CA THR A 134 -4.63 18.18 7.96
C THR A 134 -4.20 17.09 8.95
N SER A 135 -4.56 15.84 8.67
CA SER A 135 -4.16 14.68 9.48
C SER A 135 -2.64 14.53 9.54
N THR A 136 -1.97 14.66 8.40
CA THR A 136 -0.49 14.59 8.32
C THR A 136 0.15 15.67 9.18
N ASP A 137 -0.34 16.90 9.14
CA ASP A 137 0.17 18.00 9.96
C ASP A 137 0.00 17.74 11.46
N ILE A 138 -1.19 17.28 11.87
CA ILE A 138 -1.48 16.89 13.27
C ILE A 138 -0.58 15.72 13.69
N THR A 139 -0.48 14.68 12.88
CA THR A 139 0.36 13.50 13.14
C THR A 139 1.80 13.91 13.39
N ARG A 140 2.38 14.77 12.55
CA ARG A 140 3.78 15.20 12.65
C ARG A 140 4.07 16.13 13.81
N ARG A 141 3.12 17.00 14.18
CA ARG A 141 3.33 18.00 15.25
C ARG A 141 3.01 17.48 16.64
N PHE A 142 2.03 16.57 16.76
CA PHE A 142 1.47 16.23 18.07
C PHE A 142 1.51 14.73 18.39
N LEU A 143 1.47 13.84 17.40
CA LEU A 143 1.30 12.41 17.64
C LEU A 143 2.61 11.62 17.49
N LEU A 144 3.55 12.08 16.70
CA LEU A 144 4.84 11.43 16.53
C LEU A 144 5.98 12.15 17.27
N PRO A 145 6.90 11.42 17.90
CA PRO A 145 8.14 11.98 18.43
C PRO A 145 8.96 12.69 17.34
N LYS A 146 9.63 13.77 17.71
CA LYS A 146 10.39 14.60 16.75
C LYS A 146 11.51 13.84 16.03
N ASP A 147 12.12 12.87 16.67
CA ASP A 147 13.18 12.03 16.06
C ASP A 147 12.60 11.09 14.98
N ILE A 148 11.42 10.51 15.20
CA ILE A 148 10.69 9.71 14.20
C ILE A 148 10.28 10.58 13.01
N VAL A 149 9.77 11.79 13.26
CA VAL A 149 9.45 12.75 12.18
C VAL A 149 10.68 13.11 11.38
N LYS A 150 11.81 13.41 12.04
CA LYS A 150 13.09 13.71 11.37
C LYS A 150 13.58 12.52 10.54
N ALA A 151 13.50 11.31 11.08
CA ALA A 151 13.88 10.08 10.37
C ALA A 151 13.00 9.83 9.13
N HIS A 152 11.70 10.07 9.25
CA HIS A 152 10.76 9.99 8.12
C HIS A 152 11.08 11.03 7.04
N ASP A 153 11.36 12.28 7.42
CA ASP A 153 11.70 13.37 6.48
C ASP A 153 13.04 13.16 5.78
N ALA A 154 14.00 12.61 6.51
CA ALA A 154 15.32 12.29 5.96
C ALA A 154 15.33 11.03 5.07
N GLY A 155 14.22 10.29 4.97
CA GLY A 155 14.15 9.03 4.24
C GLY A 155 14.95 7.90 4.88
N ILE A 156 15.13 7.93 6.20
CA ILE A 156 15.75 6.86 6.99
C ILE A 156 14.73 5.74 7.19
N ILE A 157 13.52 6.14 7.58
CA ILE A 157 12.35 5.29 7.66
C ILE A 157 11.17 5.94 6.92
N HIS A 158 10.14 5.18 6.64
CA HIS A 158 8.85 5.71 6.18
C HIS A 158 7.73 5.26 7.11
N PHE A 159 7.11 6.21 7.80
CA PHE A 159 5.88 6.01 8.53
C PHE A 159 4.73 6.13 7.53
N HIS A 160 4.11 5.01 7.17
CA HIS A 160 3.04 4.98 6.17
C HIS A 160 1.75 5.64 6.69
N ASP A 161 0.93 6.13 5.78
CA ASP A 161 -0.46 6.55 6.05
C ASP A 161 -0.59 7.58 7.20
N ALA A 162 0.35 8.53 7.27
CA ALA A 162 0.29 9.63 8.24
C ALA A 162 -0.92 10.54 8.01
N ASP A 163 -1.46 10.52 6.79
CA ASP A 163 -2.66 11.21 6.34
C ASP A 163 -3.96 10.62 6.91
N TYR A 164 -3.92 9.40 7.45
CA TYR A 164 -5.03 8.79 8.17
C TYR A 164 -4.76 8.61 9.67
N PHE A 165 -3.53 8.72 10.11
CA PHE A 165 -3.10 8.34 11.46
C PHE A 165 -3.69 9.22 12.58
N ALA A 166 -4.02 10.49 12.32
CA ALA A 166 -4.66 11.36 13.31
C ALA A 166 -6.09 10.92 13.65
N GLN A 167 -6.75 10.20 12.76
CA GLN A 167 -8.07 9.63 13.02
C GLN A 167 -7.97 8.45 13.99
N ASN A 168 -9.00 8.26 14.81
CA ASN A 168 -9.01 7.16 15.77
C ASN A 168 -9.32 5.83 15.07
N ALA A 169 -8.67 4.75 15.54
CA ALA A 169 -9.02 3.35 15.26
C ALA A 169 -9.06 2.92 13.78
N LEU A 170 -8.37 3.60 12.92
CA LEU A 170 -8.16 3.14 11.55
C LEU A 170 -6.98 2.16 11.49
N HIS A 171 -7.23 0.99 10.96
CA HIS A 171 -6.23 -0.03 10.64
C HIS A 171 -5.94 -0.02 9.13
N ASN A 172 -4.90 -0.75 8.71
CA ASN A 172 -4.47 -0.75 7.31
C ASN A 172 -5.40 -1.63 6.45
N CYS A 173 -5.11 -2.92 6.39
CA CYS A 173 -5.80 -3.86 5.48
C CYS A 173 -6.55 -4.93 6.26
N GLU A 174 -7.58 -5.53 5.63
CA GLU A 174 -8.40 -6.55 6.28
C GLU A 174 -8.83 -7.70 5.34
N LEU A 175 -9.13 -8.84 5.96
CA LEU A 175 -9.91 -9.94 5.39
C LEU A 175 -11.33 -9.84 5.94
N ILE A 176 -12.28 -9.39 5.14
CA ILE A 176 -13.68 -9.21 5.56
C ILE A 176 -14.32 -10.58 5.79
N ASN A 177 -14.94 -10.79 6.93
CA ASN A 177 -15.73 -11.98 7.22
C ASN A 177 -17.13 -11.88 6.57
N LEU A 178 -17.14 -11.87 5.24
CA LEU A 178 -18.35 -11.74 4.45
C LEU A 178 -19.34 -12.90 4.70
N GLU A 179 -18.82 -14.11 4.96
CA GLU A 179 -19.63 -15.26 5.29
C GLU A 179 -20.47 -15.00 6.54
N ASP A 180 -19.86 -14.56 7.64
CA ASP A 180 -20.58 -14.24 8.88
C ASP A 180 -21.63 -13.15 8.67
N MET A 181 -21.28 -12.08 7.95
CA MET A 181 -22.20 -10.97 7.69
C MET A 181 -23.41 -11.37 6.83
N LEU A 182 -23.23 -12.26 5.86
CA LEU A 182 -24.30 -12.74 5.01
C LEU A 182 -25.17 -13.83 5.70
N GLN A 183 -24.55 -14.71 6.49
CA GLN A 183 -25.29 -15.80 7.15
C GLN A 183 -26.04 -15.35 8.40
N ASN A 184 -25.48 -14.44 9.17
CA ASN A 184 -26.02 -13.98 10.45
C ASN A 184 -26.66 -12.59 10.38
N GLY A 185 -26.61 -11.97 9.21
CA GLY A 185 -27.03 -10.58 9.03
C GLY A 185 -26.00 -9.56 9.56
N THR A 186 -26.18 -8.32 9.16
CA THR A 186 -25.31 -7.20 9.54
C THR A 186 -26.11 -5.91 9.64
N MET A 187 -25.50 -4.84 10.12
CA MET A 187 -26.12 -3.51 10.14
C MET A 187 -25.29 -2.51 9.34
N ILE A 188 -25.96 -1.76 8.47
CA ILE A 188 -25.38 -0.64 7.71
C ILE A 188 -26.23 0.60 8.00
N ASN A 189 -25.60 1.67 8.49
CA ASN A 189 -26.31 2.92 8.87
C ASN A 189 -27.55 2.70 9.74
N ASN A 190 -27.42 1.84 10.75
CA ASN A 190 -28.49 1.46 11.69
C ASN A 190 -29.69 0.71 11.05
N ILE A 191 -29.52 0.21 9.84
CA ILE A 191 -30.51 -0.64 9.17
C ILE A 191 -30.04 -2.09 9.20
N LEU A 192 -30.90 -2.98 9.72
CA LEU A 192 -30.64 -4.42 9.71
C LEU A 192 -30.72 -4.97 8.30
N ILE A 193 -29.66 -5.59 7.85
CA ILE A 193 -29.60 -6.35 6.62
C ILE A 193 -29.67 -7.82 6.98
N GLU A 194 -30.80 -8.44 6.69
CA GLU A 194 -31.05 -9.85 6.97
C GLU A 194 -30.32 -10.77 5.97
N LYS A 195 -30.21 -12.04 6.32
CA LYS A 195 -29.65 -13.08 5.47
C LYS A 195 -30.33 -13.11 4.10
N PRO A 196 -29.60 -13.00 2.98
CA PRO A 196 -30.21 -13.15 1.65
C PRO A 196 -30.63 -14.58 1.36
N HIS A 197 -31.57 -14.75 0.43
CA HIS A 197 -32.12 -16.05 0.02
C HIS A 197 -31.85 -16.40 -1.45
N ARG A 198 -31.02 -15.59 -2.14
CA ARG A 198 -30.70 -15.73 -3.56
C ARG A 198 -29.30 -15.19 -3.83
N PHE A 199 -28.65 -15.74 -4.87
CA PHE A 199 -27.31 -15.29 -5.27
C PHE A 199 -27.27 -13.81 -5.67
N LEU A 200 -28.18 -13.34 -6.52
CA LEU A 200 -28.22 -11.92 -6.94
C LEU A 200 -28.36 -10.96 -5.75
N THR A 201 -29.21 -11.31 -4.78
CA THR A 201 -29.39 -10.51 -3.56
C THR A 201 -28.13 -10.54 -2.70
N ALA A 202 -27.49 -11.71 -2.56
CA ALA A 202 -26.25 -11.86 -1.80
C ALA A 202 -25.11 -11.05 -2.44
N ALA A 203 -24.95 -11.10 -3.75
CA ALA A 203 -23.96 -10.32 -4.51
C ALA A 203 -24.18 -8.80 -4.34
N THR A 204 -25.43 -8.34 -4.37
CA THR A 204 -25.77 -6.93 -4.14
C THR A 204 -25.47 -6.49 -2.71
N ILE A 205 -25.85 -7.28 -1.70
CA ILE A 205 -25.56 -6.98 -0.28
C ILE A 205 -24.05 -7.00 -0.04
N ALA A 206 -23.32 -7.93 -0.65
CA ALA A 206 -21.86 -7.98 -0.54
C ALA A 206 -21.20 -6.66 -0.98
N THR A 207 -21.65 -6.03 -2.06
CA THR A 207 -21.10 -4.74 -2.50
C THR A 207 -21.43 -3.58 -1.55
N GLN A 208 -22.61 -3.59 -0.92
CA GLN A 208 -22.97 -2.63 0.13
C GLN A 208 -22.08 -2.80 1.36
N ILE A 209 -21.84 -4.03 1.80
CA ILE A 209 -20.91 -4.37 2.90
C ILE A 209 -19.52 -3.87 2.57
N ILE A 210 -19.00 -4.21 1.39
CA ILE A 210 -17.65 -3.81 0.94
C ILE A 210 -17.50 -2.28 0.97
N THR A 211 -18.47 -1.55 0.44
CA THR A 211 -18.43 -0.09 0.43
C THR A 211 -18.46 0.50 1.85
N ALA A 212 -19.25 -0.04 2.74
CA ALA A 212 -19.34 0.41 4.13
C ALA A 212 -18.08 0.08 4.93
N VAL A 213 -17.50 -1.11 4.74
CA VAL A 213 -16.25 -1.55 5.39
C VAL A 213 -15.08 -0.71 4.90
N THR A 214 -14.89 -0.58 3.58
CA THR A 214 -13.79 0.21 3.00
C THR A 214 -13.93 1.72 3.20
N SER A 215 -15.08 2.20 3.63
CA SER A 215 -15.29 3.57 4.12
C SER A 215 -14.87 3.76 5.58
N SER A 216 -14.61 2.66 6.30
CA SER A 216 -14.22 2.64 7.72
C SER A 216 -12.76 2.19 7.92
N SER A 217 -12.02 1.94 6.84
CA SER A 217 -10.59 1.63 6.81
C SER A 217 -9.89 2.44 5.70
N TYR A 218 -8.56 2.43 5.67
CA TYR A 218 -7.82 3.17 4.63
C TYR A 218 -7.00 2.27 3.70
N GLY A 219 -6.85 1.01 4.02
CA GLY A 219 -6.11 0.04 3.22
C GLY A 219 -6.98 -0.78 2.28
N GLY A 220 -6.44 -1.91 1.85
CA GLY A 220 -7.14 -2.84 0.96
C GLY A 220 -7.94 -3.89 1.72
N ALA A 221 -9.12 -4.18 1.24
CA ALA A 221 -10.01 -5.22 1.74
C ALA A 221 -10.01 -6.45 0.82
N THR A 222 -10.11 -7.64 1.40
CA THR A 222 -10.25 -8.88 0.63
C THR A 222 -11.45 -9.67 1.09
N ILE A 223 -12.21 -10.19 0.14
CA ILE A 223 -13.31 -11.14 0.35
C ILE A 223 -13.01 -12.46 -0.36
N THR A 224 -13.71 -13.51 0.05
CA THR A 224 -13.74 -14.78 -0.69
C THR A 224 -15.08 -14.96 -1.42
N LEU A 225 -15.03 -15.52 -2.64
CA LEU A 225 -16.25 -15.93 -3.37
C LEU A 225 -16.95 -17.12 -2.71
N THR A 226 -16.27 -17.88 -1.89
CA THR A 226 -16.83 -18.98 -1.10
C THR A 226 -18.02 -18.51 -0.27
N ALA A 227 -17.98 -17.29 0.28
CA ALA A 227 -19.08 -16.71 1.04
C ALA A 227 -20.38 -16.55 0.24
N LEU A 228 -20.31 -16.52 -1.10
CA LEU A 228 -21.47 -16.39 -2.00
C LEU A 228 -21.98 -17.74 -2.49
N ALA A 229 -21.17 -18.80 -2.46
CA ALA A 229 -21.51 -20.10 -3.02
C ALA A 229 -22.79 -20.76 -2.43
N PRO A 230 -23.07 -20.68 -1.10
CA PRO A 230 -24.31 -21.22 -0.54
C PRO A 230 -25.60 -20.61 -1.15
N PHE A 231 -25.51 -19.36 -1.60
CA PHE A 231 -26.65 -18.66 -2.18
C PHE A 231 -26.92 -19.06 -3.62
N VAL A 232 -25.93 -19.60 -4.33
CA VAL A 232 -26.12 -20.26 -5.65
C VAL A 232 -26.98 -21.51 -5.46
N ARG A 233 -26.65 -22.37 -4.49
CA ARG A 233 -27.48 -23.54 -4.15
C ARG A 233 -28.91 -23.17 -3.74
N SER A 234 -29.04 -22.09 -2.96
CA SER A 234 -30.35 -21.56 -2.57
C SER A 234 -31.19 -21.11 -3.79
N SER A 235 -30.57 -20.44 -4.75
CA SER A 235 -31.19 -20.02 -6.00
C SER A 235 -31.61 -21.23 -6.85
N TYR A 236 -30.71 -22.22 -7.00
CA TYR A 236 -30.98 -23.44 -7.71
C TYR A 236 -32.19 -24.18 -7.13
N ASN A 237 -32.22 -24.40 -5.82
CA ASN A 237 -33.33 -25.06 -5.14
C ASN A 237 -34.66 -24.33 -5.34
N LYS A 238 -34.62 -22.99 -5.26
CA LYS A 238 -35.82 -22.15 -5.52
C LYS A 238 -36.33 -22.28 -6.95
N TYR A 239 -35.44 -22.34 -7.95
CA TYR A 239 -35.85 -22.56 -9.35
C TYR A 239 -36.35 -23.98 -9.59
N TYR A 240 -35.68 -24.98 -9.00
CA TYR A 240 -36.13 -26.35 -9.05
C TYR A 240 -37.55 -26.52 -8.50
N ASP A 241 -37.84 -26.00 -7.31
CA ASP A 241 -39.16 -26.02 -6.69
C ASP A 241 -40.22 -25.29 -7.52
N LYS A 242 -39.85 -24.17 -8.14
CA LYS A 242 -40.74 -23.42 -9.08
C LYS A 242 -41.20 -24.29 -10.24
N TYR A 243 -40.29 -25.05 -10.87
CA TYR A 243 -40.59 -25.92 -11.99
C TYR A 243 -41.35 -27.20 -11.55
N LYS A 244 -40.97 -27.74 -10.38
CA LYS A 244 -41.69 -28.89 -9.78
C LYS A 244 -43.16 -28.56 -9.49
N LYS A 245 -43.42 -27.38 -8.93
CA LYS A 245 -44.79 -26.88 -8.69
C LYS A 245 -45.59 -26.66 -9.97
N ARG A 246 -44.95 -26.49 -11.13
CA ARG A 246 -45.58 -26.40 -12.44
C ARG A 246 -45.85 -27.77 -13.06
N GLY A 247 -45.54 -28.86 -12.37
CA GLY A 247 -45.80 -30.22 -12.82
C GLY A 247 -44.78 -30.80 -13.80
N MET A 248 -43.60 -30.22 -13.93
CA MET A 248 -42.55 -30.75 -14.78
C MET A 248 -41.90 -31.99 -14.15
N ASP A 249 -41.37 -32.89 -15.00
CA ASP A 249 -40.61 -34.03 -14.55
C ASP A 249 -39.26 -33.61 -13.94
N ASP A 250 -38.63 -34.52 -13.21
CA ASP A 250 -37.41 -34.22 -12.44
C ASP A 250 -36.23 -33.78 -13.32
N GLU A 251 -36.00 -34.42 -14.45
CA GLU A 251 -34.91 -34.12 -15.37
C GLU A 251 -35.08 -32.73 -16.01
N THR A 252 -36.29 -32.42 -16.45
CA THR A 252 -36.65 -31.09 -16.97
C THR A 252 -36.51 -30.01 -15.89
N CYS A 253 -36.94 -30.31 -14.65
CA CYS A 253 -36.76 -29.38 -13.52
C CYS A 253 -35.29 -29.06 -13.26
N LYS A 254 -34.42 -30.07 -13.21
CA LYS A 254 -32.97 -29.89 -13.03
C LYS A 254 -32.36 -29.06 -14.13
N LYS A 255 -32.70 -29.36 -15.39
CA LYS A 255 -32.19 -28.61 -16.55
C LYS A 255 -32.53 -27.12 -16.48
N TYR A 256 -33.81 -26.79 -16.35
CA TYR A 256 -34.26 -25.39 -16.32
C TYR A 256 -33.81 -24.65 -15.04
N ALA A 257 -33.77 -25.35 -13.91
CA ALA A 257 -33.24 -24.77 -12.70
C ALA A 257 -31.74 -24.38 -12.84
N MET A 258 -30.94 -25.22 -13.50
CA MET A 258 -29.53 -24.93 -13.78
C MET A 258 -29.38 -23.78 -14.79
N GLU A 259 -30.18 -23.71 -15.83
CA GLU A 259 -30.19 -22.62 -16.81
C GLU A 259 -30.53 -21.27 -16.14
N ASP A 260 -31.61 -21.21 -15.33
CA ASP A 260 -32.00 -20.01 -14.58
C ASP A 260 -30.94 -19.63 -13.57
N THR A 261 -30.29 -20.60 -12.90
CA THR A 261 -29.20 -20.36 -11.92
C THR A 261 -27.97 -19.76 -12.58
N LYS A 262 -27.53 -20.30 -13.71
CA LYS A 262 -26.41 -19.74 -14.48
C LYS A 262 -26.70 -18.32 -14.95
N LYS A 263 -27.93 -18.04 -15.38
CA LYS A 263 -28.32 -16.68 -15.75
C LYS A 263 -28.32 -15.73 -14.54
N GLU A 264 -28.78 -16.20 -13.38
CA GLU A 264 -28.71 -15.38 -12.15
C GLU A 264 -27.27 -15.12 -11.69
N ILE A 265 -26.37 -16.09 -11.90
CA ILE A 265 -24.93 -15.89 -11.62
C ILE A 265 -24.36 -14.82 -12.56
N GLU A 266 -24.64 -14.89 -13.86
CA GLU A 266 -24.24 -13.87 -14.84
C GLU A 266 -24.70 -12.47 -14.43
N ASP A 267 -25.99 -12.31 -14.13
CA ASP A 267 -26.60 -11.04 -13.74
C ASP A 267 -26.03 -10.53 -12.39
N GLY A 268 -25.80 -11.44 -11.44
CA GLY A 268 -25.23 -11.11 -10.12
C GLY A 268 -23.78 -10.68 -10.18
N VAL A 269 -22.97 -11.36 -10.96
CA VAL A 269 -21.54 -10.99 -11.15
C VAL A 269 -21.44 -9.67 -11.91
N GLN A 270 -22.29 -9.44 -12.91
CA GLN A 270 -22.34 -8.15 -13.62
C GLN A 270 -22.72 -7.02 -12.67
N THR A 271 -23.74 -7.22 -11.84
CA THR A 271 -24.17 -6.25 -10.83
C THR A 271 -23.03 -5.96 -9.85
N PHE A 272 -22.35 -6.99 -9.37
CA PHE A 272 -21.19 -6.85 -8.47
C PHE A 272 -20.08 -6.00 -9.11
N ASN A 273 -19.69 -6.34 -10.34
CA ASN A 273 -18.63 -5.61 -11.05
C ASN A 273 -19.01 -4.15 -11.31
N TYR A 274 -20.24 -3.87 -11.70
CA TYR A 274 -20.71 -2.49 -11.89
C TYR A 274 -20.73 -1.70 -10.59
N GLN A 275 -21.23 -2.26 -9.51
CA GLN A 275 -21.33 -1.58 -8.23
C GLN A 275 -19.94 -1.30 -7.63
N VAL A 276 -19.00 -2.27 -7.65
CA VAL A 276 -17.63 -2.06 -7.17
C VAL A 276 -16.92 -0.94 -7.93
N ASN A 277 -17.19 -0.77 -9.24
CA ASN A 277 -16.50 0.25 -10.04
C ASN A 277 -17.25 1.59 -10.13
N SER A 278 -18.55 1.65 -9.81
CA SER A 278 -19.37 2.86 -9.90
C SER A 278 -19.70 3.49 -8.54
N MET A 279 -19.60 2.74 -7.44
CA MET A 279 -19.75 3.29 -6.10
C MET A 279 -18.39 3.71 -5.56
N THR A 280 -18.34 4.88 -4.94
CA THR A 280 -17.13 5.36 -4.27
C THR A 280 -17.28 5.25 -2.76
N ASN A 281 -16.19 4.89 -2.08
CA ASN A 281 -16.08 4.97 -0.63
C ASN A 281 -15.86 6.43 -0.19
N THR A 282 -15.71 6.66 1.11
CA THR A 282 -15.48 8.00 1.67
C THR A 282 -14.19 8.66 1.20
N ASN A 283 -13.23 7.88 0.68
CA ASN A 283 -11.95 8.38 0.16
C ASN A 283 -12.05 8.86 -1.30
N GLY A 284 -13.27 8.86 -1.87
CA GLY A 284 -13.54 9.35 -3.22
C GLY A 284 -13.06 8.45 -4.35
N GLN A 285 -12.77 7.17 -4.07
CA GLN A 285 -12.34 6.16 -5.05
C GLN A 285 -13.21 4.90 -4.96
N SER A 286 -13.13 4.06 -5.98
CA SER A 286 -13.67 2.69 -5.90
C SER A 286 -13.03 1.93 -4.74
N PRO A 287 -13.76 1.03 -4.06
CA PRO A 287 -13.21 0.19 -3.01
C PRO A 287 -11.92 -0.51 -3.45
N PHE A 288 -10.86 -0.41 -2.66
CA PHE A 288 -9.60 -1.14 -2.89
C PHE A 288 -9.80 -2.61 -2.53
N LEU A 289 -10.49 -3.32 -3.43
CA LEU A 289 -11.00 -4.67 -3.21
C LEU A 289 -10.17 -5.73 -3.91
N SER A 290 -9.83 -6.80 -3.19
CA SER A 290 -9.36 -8.06 -3.74
C SER A 290 -10.43 -9.14 -3.54
N VAL A 291 -10.58 -10.03 -4.53
CA VAL A 291 -11.54 -11.14 -4.52
C VAL A 291 -10.78 -12.45 -4.66
N CYS A 292 -10.89 -13.29 -3.64
CA CYS A 292 -10.25 -14.61 -3.60
C CYS A 292 -11.12 -15.65 -4.32
N MET A 293 -10.49 -16.42 -5.19
CA MET A 293 -11.03 -17.54 -5.95
C MET A 293 -10.25 -18.80 -5.54
N TYR A 294 -10.70 -19.46 -4.49
CA TYR A 294 -10.04 -20.63 -3.90
C TYR A 294 -11.03 -21.79 -3.75
N LEU A 295 -10.95 -22.79 -4.64
CA LEU A 295 -11.86 -23.95 -4.66
C LEU A 295 -11.71 -24.81 -3.40
N GLY A 296 -10.49 -25.03 -2.92
CA GLY A 296 -10.19 -25.82 -1.73
C GLY A 296 -10.64 -25.20 -0.39
N GLU A 297 -11.20 -24.01 -0.43
CA GLU A 297 -11.76 -23.36 0.77
C GLU A 297 -13.09 -24.02 1.21
N THR A 298 -13.78 -24.72 0.31
CA THR A 298 -15.01 -25.45 0.59
C THR A 298 -15.12 -26.72 -0.23
N GLU A 299 -15.40 -27.87 0.41
CA GLU A 299 -15.75 -29.09 -0.29
C GLU A 299 -17.27 -29.15 -0.57
N GLU A 300 -18.08 -28.59 0.33
CA GLU A 300 -19.54 -28.64 0.24
C GLU A 300 -20.11 -27.85 -0.94
N TYR A 301 -19.54 -26.68 -1.26
CA TYR A 301 -20.04 -25.75 -2.28
C TYR A 301 -19.06 -25.56 -3.44
N LYS A 302 -18.16 -26.52 -3.66
CA LYS A 302 -17.09 -26.42 -4.65
C LYS A 302 -17.58 -26.25 -6.08
N GLU A 303 -18.67 -26.93 -6.44
CA GLU A 303 -19.29 -26.81 -7.76
C GLU A 303 -19.95 -25.46 -7.99
N GLU A 304 -20.67 -24.97 -7.00
CA GLU A 304 -21.29 -23.63 -7.05
C GLU A 304 -20.21 -22.53 -7.09
N LEU A 305 -19.15 -22.70 -6.33
CA LEU A 305 -18.00 -21.78 -6.33
C LEU A 305 -17.31 -21.76 -7.70
N ALA A 306 -17.13 -22.92 -8.34
CA ALA A 306 -16.56 -23.01 -9.68
C ALA A 306 -17.37 -22.24 -10.71
N LEU A 307 -18.70 -22.28 -10.65
CA LEU A 307 -19.59 -21.50 -11.53
C LEU A 307 -19.43 -19.99 -11.33
N ILE A 308 -19.26 -19.55 -10.07
CA ILE A 308 -19.03 -18.12 -9.77
C ILE A 308 -17.66 -17.69 -10.31
N ILE A 309 -16.61 -18.47 -10.07
CA ILE A 309 -15.25 -18.20 -10.55
C ILE A 309 -15.22 -18.09 -12.07
N GLU A 310 -15.84 -19.05 -12.75
CA GLU A 310 -15.94 -19.07 -14.21
C GLU A 310 -16.56 -17.77 -14.75
N GLU A 311 -17.66 -17.32 -14.14
CA GLU A 311 -18.35 -16.11 -14.58
C GLU A 311 -17.55 -14.84 -14.27
N PHE A 312 -16.90 -14.75 -13.09
CA PHE A 312 -16.00 -13.63 -12.77
C PHE A 312 -14.87 -13.50 -13.80
N LEU A 313 -14.25 -14.61 -14.20
CA LEU A 313 -13.17 -14.62 -15.20
C LEU A 313 -13.72 -14.21 -16.59
N LYS A 314 -14.87 -14.73 -17.02
CA LYS A 314 -15.50 -14.37 -18.31
C LYS A 314 -15.78 -12.87 -18.39
N GLN A 315 -16.40 -12.31 -17.37
CA GLN A 315 -16.72 -10.89 -17.36
C GLN A 315 -15.47 -10.02 -17.23
N ARG A 316 -14.44 -10.50 -16.52
CA ARG A 316 -13.16 -9.80 -16.46
C ARG A 316 -12.44 -9.78 -17.81
N ILE A 317 -12.47 -10.85 -18.58
CA ILE A 317 -11.95 -10.91 -19.95
C ILE A 317 -12.66 -9.86 -20.84
N LEU A 318 -13.98 -9.74 -20.70
CA LEU A 318 -14.74 -8.72 -21.41
C LEU A 318 -14.31 -7.31 -21.00
N GLY A 319 -14.18 -7.05 -19.70
CA GLY A 319 -13.90 -5.72 -19.14
C GLY A 319 -15.16 -4.90 -18.90
N LEU A 320 -14.97 -3.61 -18.58
CA LEU A 320 -16.08 -2.65 -18.44
C LEU A 320 -16.01 -1.57 -19.52
N LYS A 321 -17.17 -1.07 -19.92
CA LYS A 321 -17.27 -0.01 -20.93
C LYS A 321 -16.88 1.34 -20.31
N ASN A 322 -15.98 2.05 -20.98
CA ASN A 322 -15.70 3.46 -20.71
C ASN A 322 -16.84 4.36 -21.26
N GLU A 323 -16.67 5.68 -21.13
CA GLU A 323 -17.62 6.69 -21.62
C GLU A 323 -17.87 6.66 -23.15
N LYS A 324 -16.94 6.06 -23.91
CA LYS A 324 -17.07 5.86 -25.37
C LYS A 324 -17.73 4.53 -25.73
N GLY A 325 -18.12 3.72 -24.73
CA GLY A 325 -18.69 2.40 -24.94
C GLY A 325 -17.67 1.32 -25.29
N VAL A 326 -16.37 1.59 -25.14
CA VAL A 326 -15.30 0.64 -25.40
C VAL A 326 -14.95 -0.13 -24.12
N TYR A 327 -14.77 -1.43 -24.24
CA TYR A 327 -14.36 -2.28 -23.12
C TYR A 327 -12.90 -2.08 -22.76
N ILE A 328 -12.64 -1.63 -21.55
CA ILE A 328 -11.31 -1.37 -21.00
C ILE A 328 -11.03 -2.22 -19.77
N THR A 329 -9.77 -2.29 -19.37
CA THR A 329 -9.34 -2.93 -18.12
C THR A 329 -9.67 -2.04 -16.93
N GLN A 330 -10.36 -2.60 -15.92
CA GLN A 330 -10.62 -1.94 -14.65
C GLN A 330 -9.54 -2.26 -13.60
N ALA A 331 -9.30 -1.34 -12.67
CA ALA A 331 -8.39 -1.56 -11.55
C ALA A 331 -8.94 -2.58 -10.54
N PHE A 332 -10.23 -2.50 -10.23
CA PHE A 332 -10.89 -3.30 -9.19
C PHE A 332 -12.13 -4.06 -9.71
N PRO A 333 -12.51 -5.17 -9.02
CA PRO A 333 -11.73 -5.85 -7.99
C PRO A 333 -10.45 -6.47 -8.55
N LYS A 334 -9.39 -6.53 -7.74
CA LYS A 334 -8.24 -7.37 -8.01
C LYS A 334 -8.67 -8.83 -7.83
N LEU A 335 -8.31 -9.71 -8.73
CA LEU A 335 -8.63 -11.14 -8.67
C LEU A 335 -7.42 -11.92 -8.19
N LEU A 336 -7.61 -12.80 -7.20
CA LEU A 336 -6.61 -13.71 -6.66
C LEU A 336 -7.06 -15.14 -6.98
N TYR A 337 -6.32 -15.86 -7.80
CA TYR A 337 -6.63 -17.23 -8.18
C TYR A 337 -5.66 -18.19 -7.49
N VAL A 338 -6.22 -19.07 -6.65
CA VAL A 338 -5.41 -20.07 -5.95
C VAL A 338 -5.21 -21.29 -6.84
N LEU A 339 -3.95 -21.61 -7.09
CA LEU A 339 -3.52 -22.80 -7.84
C LEU A 339 -3.49 -24.00 -6.90
N GLU A 340 -4.24 -25.04 -7.28
CA GLU A 340 -4.45 -26.25 -6.51
C GLU A 340 -4.20 -27.48 -7.40
N GLU A 341 -4.03 -28.64 -6.81
CA GLU A 341 -3.77 -29.87 -7.55
C GLU A 341 -4.88 -30.18 -8.55
N ASP A 342 -6.14 -29.91 -8.21
CA ASP A 342 -7.32 -30.22 -9.03
C ASP A 342 -7.70 -29.13 -10.05
N ASN A 343 -6.91 -28.05 -10.15
CA ASN A 343 -7.06 -27.03 -11.18
C ASN A 343 -5.80 -26.77 -12.01
N ILE A 344 -4.61 -27.30 -11.59
CA ILE A 344 -3.34 -27.09 -12.31
C ILE A 344 -2.99 -28.26 -13.24
N LYS A 345 -3.44 -29.46 -12.96
CA LYS A 345 -3.21 -30.64 -13.78
C LYS A 345 -4.18 -30.66 -14.96
N GLU A 346 -3.67 -30.89 -16.16
CA GLU A 346 -4.46 -30.85 -17.41
C GLU A 346 -5.63 -31.85 -17.46
N ASP A 347 -5.52 -32.97 -16.76
CA ASP A 347 -6.56 -33.98 -16.63
C ASP A 347 -7.53 -33.75 -15.45
N SER A 348 -7.33 -32.69 -14.69
CA SER A 348 -8.19 -32.38 -13.54
C SER A 348 -9.51 -31.73 -13.93
N LYS A 349 -10.53 -31.92 -13.10
CA LYS A 349 -11.90 -31.44 -13.32
C LYS A 349 -12.00 -29.93 -13.55
N TYR A 350 -11.15 -29.16 -12.88
CA TYR A 350 -11.22 -27.70 -12.86
C TYR A 350 -10.10 -27.00 -13.64
N TYR A 351 -9.30 -27.76 -14.42
CA TYR A 351 -8.23 -27.18 -15.25
C TYR A 351 -8.73 -26.12 -16.22
N TYR A 352 -9.94 -26.26 -16.74
CA TYR A 352 -10.55 -25.26 -17.61
C TYR A 352 -10.64 -23.86 -17.00
N LEU A 353 -10.73 -23.76 -15.66
CA LEU A 353 -10.68 -22.48 -14.94
C LEU A 353 -9.29 -21.85 -15.02
N THR A 354 -8.24 -22.64 -14.96
CA THR A 354 -6.85 -22.18 -15.12
C THR A 354 -6.59 -21.70 -16.54
N GLU A 355 -7.08 -22.40 -17.56
CA GLU A 355 -7.03 -21.90 -18.95
C GLU A 355 -7.77 -20.58 -19.12
N LEU A 356 -8.95 -20.44 -18.49
CA LEU A 356 -9.73 -19.22 -18.51
C LEU A 356 -9.01 -18.08 -17.76
N ALA A 357 -8.39 -18.38 -16.62
CA ALA A 357 -7.56 -17.45 -15.86
C ALA A 357 -6.35 -16.97 -16.67
N ALA A 358 -5.65 -17.88 -17.36
CA ALA A 358 -4.53 -17.52 -18.25
C ALA A 358 -4.96 -16.59 -19.39
N LYS A 359 -6.12 -16.86 -20.04
CA LYS A 359 -6.72 -15.96 -21.06
C LYS A 359 -7.06 -14.59 -20.48
N CYS A 360 -7.58 -14.58 -19.25
CA CYS A 360 -7.86 -13.34 -18.53
C CYS A 360 -6.60 -12.53 -18.26
N THR A 361 -5.55 -13.17 -17.75
CA THR A 361 -4.25 -12.54 -17.48
C THR A 361 -3.62 -11.97 -18.74
N ALA A 362 -3.60 -12.73 -19.82
CA ALA A 362 -3.07 -12.29 -21.12
C ALA A 362 -3.73 -11.00 -21.60
N LYS A 363 -5.02 -10.84 -21.39
CA LYS A 363 -5.81 -9.70 -21.89
C LYS A 363 -6.00 -8.57 -20.87
N ARG A 364 -6.06 -8.87 -19.56
CA ARG A 364 -6.53 -7.92 -18.53
C ARG A 364 -5.64 -7.83 -17.29
N LEU A 365 -4.41 -8.31 -17.32
CA LEU A 365 -3.42 -8.23 -16.24
C LEU A 365 -3.79 -8.98 -14.95
N VAL A 366 -4.92 -9.63 -14.87
CA VAL A 366 -5.40 -10.40 -13.71
C VAL A 366 -6.00 -11.73 -14.19
N PRO A 367 -6.09 -12.74 -13.31
CA PRO A 367 -5.80 -12.75 -11.87
C PRO A 367 -4.31 -12.81 -11.53
N ASP A 368 -3.99 -12.53 -10.24
CA ASP A 368 -2.74 -12.93 -9.61
C ASP A 368 -2.87 -14.37 -9.13
N TYR A 369 -1.74 -15.05 -8.99
CA TYR A 369 -1.68 -16.47 -8.68
C TYR A 369 -1.05 -16.74 -7.31
N ILE A 370 -1.74 -17.51 -6.48
CA ILE A 370 -1.24 -18.01 -5.19
C ILE A 370 -1.08 -19.52 -5.33
N SER A 371 0.12 -20.05 -5.05
CA SER A 371 0.34 -21.49 -4.96
C SER A 371 -0.11 -22.03 -3.61
N GLU A 372 -1.15 -22.87 -3.60
CA GLU A 372 -1.57 -23.58 -2.40
C GLU A 372 -0.43 -24.44 -1.83
N LYS A 373 0.29 -25.16 -2.69
CA LYS A 373 1.41 -26.02 -2.34
C LYS A 373 2.49 -25.26 -1.56
N ILE A 374 3.04 -24.20 -2.17
CA ILE A 374 4.13 -23.44 -1.55
C ILE A 374 3.63 -22.62 -0.35
N MET A 375 2.40 -22.15 -0.39
CA MET A 375 1.84 -21.42 0.73
C MET A 375 1.68 -22.30 1.97
N LYS A 376 1.24 -23.54 1.82
CA LYS A 376 1.16 -24.51 2.91
C LYS A 376 2.54 -24.89 3.49
N GLU A 377 3.60 -24.80 2.69
CA GLU A 377 4.98 -24.96 3.18
C GLU A 377 5.46 -23.73 3.99
N CYS A 378 5.02 -22.53 3.62
CA CYS A 378 5.47 -21.28 4.23
C CYS A 378 4.64 -20.86 5.44
N LYS A 379 3.35 -21.17 5.45
CA LYS A 379 2.37 -20.72 6.44
C LYS A 379 1.96 -21.86 7.38
N ILE A 380 2.85 -22.17 8.31
CA ILE A 380 2.66 -23.25 9.29
C ILE A 380 2.02 -22.69 10.56
N ASP A 381 0.92 -23.28 11.02
CA ASP A 381 0.24 -22.93 12.26
C ASP A 381 0.94 -23.52 13.50
N ALA A 382 0.42 -23.18 14.69
CA ALA A 382 0.96 -23.66 15.98
C ALA A 382 0.88 -25.19 16.15
N ASN A 383 0.04 -25.87 15.38
CA ASN A 383 -0.10 -27.34 15.39
C ASN A 383 0.79 -28.02 14.33
N GLY A 384 1.56 -27.26 13.56
CA GLY A 384 2.40 -27.78 12.49
C GLY A 384 1.68 -28.01 11.16
N ASN A 385 0.44 -27.52 11.01
CA ASN A 385 -0.33 -27.68 9.78
C ASN A 385 -0.10 -26.52 8.82
N GLY A 386 0.11 -26.82 7.55
CA GLY A 386 0.20 -25.81 6.48
C GLY A 386 -1.16 -25.18 6.18
N GLN A 387 -1.16 -23.87 6.03
CA GLN A 387 -2.36 -23.06 5.80
C GLN A 387 -2.30 -22.36 4.45
N CYS A 388 -3.46 -22.20 3.79
CA CYS A 388 -3.60 -21.40 2.58
C CYS A 388 -4.80 -20.45 2.72
N TYR A 389 -4.56 -19.17 2.45
CA TYR A 389 -5.54 -18.09 2.56
C TYR A 389 -5.08 -16.87 1.74
N PRO A 390 -5.96 -15.95 1.34
CA PRO A 390 -5.58 -14.81 0.52
C PRO A 390 -4.77 -13.76 1.28
N CYS A 391 -4.08 -12.90 0.53
CA CYS A 391 -3.54 -11.66 1.06
C CYS A 391 -4.65 -10.63 1.29
N MET A 392 -4.36 -9.65 2.14
CA MET A 392 -5.15 -8.43 2.30
C MET A 392 -4.68 -7.38 1.30
N GLY A 393 -5.61 -6.81 0.54
CA GLY A 393 -5.30 -5.78 -0.45
C GLY A 393 -4.25 -6.23 -1.47
N CYS A 394 -3.10 -5.53 -1.51
CA CYS A 394 -2.06 -5.80 -2.51
C CYS A 394 -1.34 -7.12 -2.29
N ARG A 395 -0.72 -7.29 -1.12
CA ARG A 395 0.18 -8.42 -0.82
C ARG A 395 0.45 -8.63 0.67
N SER A 396 -0.29 -8.00 1.57
CA SER A 396 -0.13 -8.19 3.01
C SER A 396 -0.72 -9.52 3.45
N PHE A 397 0.07 -10.38 4.08
CA PHE A 397 -0.37 -11.64 4.62
C PHE A 397 -0.38 -11.62 6.15
N LEU A 398 -1.45 -12.14 6.72
CA LEU A 398 -1.51 -12.46 8.14
C LEU A 398 -0.61 -13.66 8.47
N THR A 399 -0.21 -13.78 9.73
CA THR A 399 0.38 -15.03 10.22
C THR A 399 -0.73 -16.06 10.49
N PRO A 400 -0.46 -17.36 10.41
CA PRO A 400 -1.42 -18.39 10.79
C PRO A 400 -1.92 -18.17 12.22
N TYR A 401 -3.22 -18.30 12.44
CA TYR A 401 -3.86 -18.12 13.73
C TYR A 401 -4.94 -19.16 13.94
N LEU A 402 -4.98 -19.72 15.13
CA LEU A 402 -6.01 -20.65 15.58
C LEU A 402 -6.94 -19.96 16.57
N ASP A 403 -8.24 -20.11 16.38
CA ASP A 403 -9.26 -19.56 17.26
C ASP A 403 -9.30 -20.30 18.64
N LYS A 404 -10.20 -19.89 19.51
CA LYS A 404 -10.37 -20.50 20.84
C LYS A 404 -10.72 -22.00 20.80
N ASN A 405 -11.19 -22.50 19.65
CA ASN A 405 -11.53 -23.91 19.43
C ASN A 405 -10.41 -24.67 18.73
N GLY A 406 -9.25 -24.05 18.51
CA GLY A 406 -8.13 -24.62 17.77
C GLY A 406 -8.34 -24.72 16.27
N LYS A 407 -9.30 -23.99 15.70
CA LYS A 407 -9.57 -23.96 14.26
C LYS A 407 -8.86 -22.78 13.60
N PRO A 408 -8.31 -22.95 12.37
CA PRO A 408 -7.77 -21.86 11.61
C PRO A 408 -8.81 -20.75 11.39
N LYS A 409 -8.40 -19.49 11.63
CA LYS A 409 -9.22 -18.31 11.36
C LYS A 409 -8.47 -17.35 10.45
N TYR A 410 -9.05 -17.05 9.30
CA TYR A 410 -8.49 -16.12 8.31
C TYR A 410 -9.32 -14.84 8.23
N TYR A 411 -10.58 -14.95 7.86
CA TYR A 411 -11.48 -13.81 7.73
C TYR A 411 -11.89 -13.22 9.09
N GLY A 412 -12.15 -11.93 9.10
CA GLY A 412 -12.36 -11.16 10.33
C GLY A 412 -11.06 -10.76 11.01
N ARG A 413 -9.93 -10.77 10.28
CA ARG A 413 -8.60 -10.39 10.78
C ARG A 413 -8.02 -9.25 9.95
N PHE A 414 -7.01 -8.54 10.48
CA PHE A 414 -6.53 -7.30 9.90
C PHE A 414 -5.04 -7.02 10.20
N ASN A 415 -4.47 -6.06 9.49
CA ASN A 415 -3.14 -5.50 9.74
C ASN A 415 -3.27 -4.12 10.38
N GLN A 416 -2.55 -3.87 11.48
CA GLN A 416 -2.61 -2.62 12.25
C GLN A 416 -1.93 -1.43 11.55
N GLY A 417 -0.93 -1.70 10.70
CA GLY A 417 -0.18 -0.67 9.96
C GLY A 417 1.25 -1.08 9.65
N VAL A 418 1.95 -0.18 8.96
CA VAL A 418 3.28 -0.42 8.40
C VAL A 418 4.25 0.72 8.73
N VAL A 419 5.52 0.37 8.99
CA VAL A 419 6.67 1.28 8.97
C VAL A 419 7.77 0.62 8.15
N THR A 420 8.36 1.33 7.20
CA THR A 420 9.37 0.78 6.28
C THR A 420 10.75 1.35 6.55
N ILE A 421 11.76 0.48 6.68
CA ILE A 421 13.17 0.85 6.75
C ILE A 421 13.76 1.05 5.35
N SER A 422 14.59 2.08 5.17
CA SER A 422 15.41 2.27 3.96
C SER A 422 16.73 1.53 4.13
N LEU A 423 16.90 0.37 3.52
CA LEU A 423 18.16 -0.39 3.60
C LEU A 423 19.35 0.34 2.95
N PRO A 424 19.16 1.07 1.82
CA PRO A 424 20.26 1.88 1.27
C PRO A 424 20.76 2.99 2.20
N ASP A 425 19.88 3.53 3.06
CA ASP A 425 20.31 4.51 4.07
C ASP A 425 21.31 3.91 5.06
N VAL A 426 21.03 2.70 5.53
CA VAL A 426 21.94 1.98 6.45
C VAL A 426 23.29 1.77 5.79
N ALA A 427 23.28 1.23 4.55
CA ALA A 427 24.49 0.95 3.79
C ALA A 427 25.33 2.22 3.53
N LEU A 428 24.71 3.27 3.01
CA LEU A 428 25.41 4.52 2.70
C LEU A 428 25.93 5.23 3.96
N SER A 429 25.20 5.15 5.06
CA SER A 429 25.62 5.74 6.35
C SER A 429 26.81 5.01 6.95
N SER A 430 26.96 3.70 6.74
CA SER A 430 28.08 2.88 7.23
C SER A 430 29.39 3.10 6.45
N LYS A 431 29.32 3.73 5.25
CA LYS A 431 30.49 3.96 4.38
C LYS A 431 31.27 2.69 4.05
N LYS A 432 30.59 1.56 3.87
CA LYS A 432 31.12 0.22 3.60
C LYS A 432 31.85 -0.45 4.78
N ASP A 433 31.79 0.12 5.98
CA ASP A 433 32.23 -0.55 7.18
C ASP A 433 31.15 -1.51 7.67
N MET A 434 31.50 -2.80 7.82
CA MET A 434 30.53 -3.85 8.14
C MET A 434 30.07 -3.80 9.60
N ASP A 435 30.97 -3.47 10.54
CA ASP A 435 30.61 -3.36 11.95
C ASP A 435 29.69 -2.15 12.18
N GLU A 436 30.03 -1.02 11.55
CA GLU A 436 29.20 0.18 11.59
C GLU A 436 27.84 -0.03 10.87
N PHE A 437 27.81 -0.86 9.81
CA PHE A 437 26.57 -1.24 9.14
C PHE A 437 25.58 -1.90 10.11
N TRP A 438 26.00 -2.94 10.82
CA TRP A 438 25.13 -3.66 11.76
C TRP A 438 24.68 -2.79 12.93
N LYS A 439 25.56 -1.94 13.43
CA LYS A 439 25.23 -0.97 14.49
C LYS A 439 24.17 0.03 14.02
N ILE A 440 24.35 0.66 12.86
CA ILE A 440 23.38 1.59 12.27
C ILE A 440 22.08 0.85 11.97
N PHE A 441 22.15 -0.40 11.50
CA PHE A 441 20.98 -1.22 11.22
C PHE A 441 20.13 -1.41 12.49
N ASP A 442 20.73 -1.77 13.61
CA ASP A 442 20.04 -1.89 14.89
C ASP A 442 19.43 -0.54 15.36
N GLU A 443 20.13 0.58 15.18
CA GLU A 443 19.60 1.92 15.48
C GLU A 443 18.37 2.26 14.63
N ARG A 444 18.36 1.91 13.34
CA ARG A 444 17.22 2.15 12.44
C ARG A 444 16.05 1.21 12.74
N LEU A 445 16.33 -0.03 13.10
CA LEU A 445 15.31 -0.99 13.56
C LEU A 445 14.63 -0.51 14.83
N GLU A 446 15.36 0.07 15.78
CA GLU A 446 14.77 0.65 16.99
C GLU A 446 13.84 1.83 16.68
N LEU A 447 14.19 2.69 15.71
CA LEU A 447 13.28 3.73 15.22
C LEU A 447 12.00 3.15 14.62
N CYS A 448 12.12 2.10 13.82
CA CYS A 448 10.97 1.41 13.24
C CYS A 448 10.09 0.76 14.34
N HIS A 449 10.71 0.10 15.31
CA HIS A 449 10.01 -0.54 16.42
C HIS A 449 9.18 0.45 17.22
N ARG A 450 9.78 1.54 17.66
CA ARG A 450 9.08 2.62 18.38
C ARG A 450 7.95 3.23 17.55
N ALA A 451 8.16 3.40 16.26
CA ALA A 451 7.12 3.91 15.35
C ALA A 451 5.95 2.92 15.18
N LEU A 452 6.23 1.61 15.16
CA LEU A 452 5.21 0.55 15.14
C LEU A 452 4.45 0.47 16.47
N GLN A 453 5.15 0.60 17.61
CA GLN A 453 4.50 0.67 18.93
C GLN A 453 3.52 1.84 19.02
N ILE A 454 3.88 3.03 18.52
CA ILE A 454 2.98 4.20 18.48
C ILE A 454 1.71 3.91 17.65
N ARG A 455 1.84 3.15 16.54
CA ARG A 455 0.66 2.72 15.77
C ARG A 455 -0.22 1.78 16.57
N HIS A 456 0.38 0.80 17.21
CA HIS A 456 -0.33 -0.16 18.07
C HIS A 456 -1.06 0.54 19.21
N GLU A 457 -0.38 1.41 19.95
CA GLU A 457 -0.95 2.17 21.06
C GLU A 457 -2.14 3.04 20.62
N ARG A 458 -2.08 3.62 19.43
CA ARG A 458 -3.18 4.41 18.86
C ARG A 458 -4.46 3.60 18.71
N LEU A 459 -4.34 2.33 18.29
CA LEU A 459 -5.46 1.40 18.16
C LEU A 459 -5.89 0.83 19.52
N ALA A 460 -4.97 0.62 20.46
CA ALA A 460 -5.23 -0.05 21.74
C ALA A 460 -6.27 0.66 22.62
N HIS A 461 -6.48 1.96 22.40
CA HIS A 461 -7.48 2.76 23.12
C HIS A 461 -8.84 2.83 22.42
N ALA A 462 -8.99 2.16 21.29
CA ALA A 462 -10.23 2.17 20.53
C ALA A 462 -11.32 1.28 21.16
N ILE A 463 -12.55 1.73 21.01
CA ILE A 463 -13.75 0.95 21.39
C ILE A 463 -14.57 0.63 20.13
N SER A 464 -15.41 -0.39 20.23
CA SER A 464 -16.21 -0.91 19.12
C SER A 464 -17.13 0.12 18.45
N ASP A 465 -17.50 1.18 19.15
CA ASP A 465 -18.40 2.25 18.66
C ASP A 465 -17.78 3.14 17.58
N ILE A 466 -16.43 3.15 17.44
CA ILE A 466 -15.75 4.02 16.49
C ILE A 466 -16.03 3.61 15.02
N ALA A 467 -16.15 2.29 14.80
CA ALA A 467 -16.49 1.73 13.50
C ALA A 467 -17.37 0.47 13.69
N PRO A 468 -18.67 0.64 13.96
CA PRO A 468 -19.57 -0.48 14.31
C PRO A 468 -19.61 -1.59 13.27
N ILE A 469 -19.55 -1.25 11.97
CA ILE A 469 -19.53 -2.24 10.89
C ILE A 469 -18.34 -3.19 11.00
N LEU A 470 -17.17 -2.69 11.45
CA LEU A 470 -15.95 -3.49 11.62
C LEU A 470 -16.04 -4.35 12.89
N TRP A 471 -16.39 -3.73 14.01
CA TRP A 471 -16.19 -4.31 15.34
C TRP A 471 -17.43 -4.95 15.95
N GLN A 472 -18.64 -4.47 15.62
CA GLN A 472 -19.91 -4.95 16.21
C GLN A 472 -20.73 -5.79 15.24
N HIS A 473 -20.60 -5.59 13.92
CA HIS A 473 -21.55 -6.12 12.92
C HIS A 473 -20.96 -7.16 11.98
N GLY A 474 -19.81 -7.75 12.33
CA GLY A 474 -19.32 -9.00 11.78
C GLY A 474 -18.20 -8.87 10.74
N ALA A 475 -17.83 -7.67 10.26
CA ALA A 475 -16.75 -7.56 9.28
C ALA A 475 -15.42 -8.07 9.82
N LEU A 476 -15.05 -7.70 11.05
CA LEU A 476 -13.87 -8.17 11.76
C LEU A 476 -14.20 -8.88 13.07
N ALA A 477 -15.22 -8.42 13.79
CA ALA A 477 -15.65 -8.99 15.05
C ALA A 477 -17.15 -8.76 15.29
N ARG A 478 -17.68 -9.36 16.37
CA ARG A 478 -19.01 -9.11 16.93
C ARG A 478 -18.88 -8.77 18.40
N LEU A 479 -18.22 -7.63 18.69
CA LEU A 479 -18.06 -7.09 20.03
C LEU A 479 -19.34 -6.39 20.47
N GLU A 480 -19.55 -6.33 21.78
CA GLU A 480 -20.62 -5.53 22.35
C GLU A 480 -20.34 -4.03 22.18
N LYS A 481 -21.40 -3.24 22.25
CA LYS A 481 -21.27 -1.77 22.19
C LYS A 481 -20.44 -1.25 23.37
N GLY A 482 -19.44 -0.40 23.08
CA GLY A 482 -18.50 0.15 24.07
C GLY A 482 -17.38 -0.80 24.47
N GLU A 483 -17.33 -2.02 23.94
CA GLU A 483 -16.26 -2.98 24.21
C GLU A 483 -14.95 -2.55 23.54
N SER A 484 -13.82 -2.78 24.24
CA SER A 484 -12.50 -2.45 23.71
C SER A 484 -12.06 -3.44 22.65
N ILE A 485 -11.39 -2.96 21.59
CA ILE A 485 -10.76 -3.81 20.55
C ILE A 485 -9.38 -4.36 20.98
N HIS A 486 -8.90 -4.04 22.18
CA HIS A 486 -7.54 -4.34 22.64
C HIS A 486 -7.15 -5.81 22.46
N GLU A 487 -8.03 -6.74 22.81
CA GLU A 487 -7.76 -8.18 22.67
C GLU A 487 -7.52 -8.63 21.23
N LEU A 488 -8.08 -7.91 20.25
CA LEU A 488 -7.89 -8.18 18.81
C LEU A 488 -6.53 -7.70 18.26
N LEU A 489 -5.75 -6.98 19.07
CA LEU A 489 -4.44 -6.46 18.68
C LEU A 489 -3.28 -7.39 19.07
N HIS A 490 -3.54 -8.43 19.84
CA HIS A 490 -2.52 -9.29 20.44
C HIS A 490 -2.65 -10.77 20.03
N ASN A 491 -1.62 -11.54 20.39
CA ASN A 491 -1.58 -13.01 20.27
C ASN A 491 -1.82 -13.53 18.84
N GLY A 492 -1.49 -12.75 17.82
CA GLY A 492 -1.60 -13.15 16.42
C GLY A 492 -2.98 -12.95 15.80
N TYR A 493 -3.97 -12.39 16.49
CA TYR A 493 -5.27 -12.09 15.88
C TYR A 493 -5.12 -11.06 14.75
N SER A 494 -4.33 -10.02 14.96
CA SER A 494 -3.91 -9.06 13.93
C SER A 494 -2.39 -9.02 13.84
N THR A 495 -1.87 -8.46 12.75
CA THR A 495 -0.44 -8.29 12.51
C THR A 495 -0.05 -6.81 12.47
N ILE A 496 1.23 -6.51 12.69
CA ILE A 496 1.81 -5.19 12.42
C ILE A 496 3.10 -5.39 11.63
N SER A 497 3.38 -4.53 10.64
CA SER A 497 4.36 -4.85 9.63
C SER A 497 5.61 -3.98 9.68
N LEU A 498 6.78 -4.63 9.80
CA LEU A 498 8.08 -4.04 9.51
C LEU A 498 8.36 -4.18 8.02
N GLY A 499 8.18 -3.09 7.28
CA GLY A 499 8.49 -3.03 5.86
C GLY A 499 9.97 -2.77 5.60
N TYR A 500 10.45 -3.13 4.42
CA TYR A 500 11.80 -2.81 3.95
C TYR A 500 11.81 -2.48 2.45
N ALA A 501 12.82 -1.71 2.02
CA ALA A 501 12.99 -1.27 0.64
C ALA A 501 14.47 -1.16 0.27
N GLY A 502 14.79 -1.37 -1.00
CA GLY A 502 16.12 -1.13 -1.54
C GLY A 502 17.16 -2.19 -1.15
N LEU A 503 16.77 -3.45 -1.10
CA LEU A 503 17.73 -4.54 -0.80
C LEU A 503 18.86 -4.59 -1.83
N TYR A 504 18.55 -4.40 -3.11
CA TYR A 504 19.56 -4.36 -4.18
C TYR A 504 20.60 -3.27 -3.93
N GLU A 505 20.18 -2.03 -3.73
CA GLU A 505 21.07 -0.89 -3.55
C GLU A 505 21.94 -1.04 -2.29
N CYS A 506 21.35 -1.60 -1.22
CA CYS A 506 22.06 -1.93 0.01
C CYS A 506 23.20 -2.93 -0.24
N VAL A 507 22.86 -4.07 -0.81
CA VAL A 507 23.81 -5.16 -1.09
C VAL A 507 24.87 -4.70 -2.09
N LYS A 508 24.45 -4.03 -3.17
CA LYS A 508 25.36 -3.51 -4.21
C LYS A 508 26.38 -2.52 -3.65
N TYR A 509 25.95 -1.64 -2.76
CA TYR A 509 26.87 -0.70 -2.14
C TYR A 509 27.85 -1.38 -1.19
N MET A 510 27.41 -2.29 -0.34
CA MET A 510 28.25 -2.94 0.67
C MET A 510 29.21 -3.95 0.07
N THR A 511 28.78 -4.76 -0.89
CA THR A 511 29.55 -5.91 -1.41
C THR A 511 30.15 -5.67 -2.80
N GLY A 512 29.65 -4.68 -3.55
CA GLY A 512 29.96 -4.49 -4.96
C GLY A 512 29.17 -5.40 -5.91
N ASN A 513 28.43 -6.39 -5.40
CA ASN A 513 27.67 -7.39 -6.14
C ASN A 513 26.17 -7.18 -6.03
N SER A 514 25.39 -7.75 -6.95
CA SER A 514 23.93 -7.80 -6.82
C SER A 514 23.50 -8.91 -5.85
N HIS A 515 22.34 -8.75 -5.20
CA HIS A 515 21.72 -9.86 -4.45
C HIS A 515 21.18 -10.97 -5.38
N THR A 516 21.21 -10.73 -6.69
CA THR A 516 20.82 -11.71 -7.72
C THR A 516 21.97 -12.63 -8.12
N ASP A 517 23.22 -12.34 -7.71
CA ASP A 517 24.33 -13.27 -7.89
C ASP A 517 24.17 -14.50 -6.96
N ASN A 518 24.80 -15.60 -7.31
CA ASN A 518 24.79 -16.81 -6.48
C ASN A 518 26.01 -16.85 -5.53
N GLY A 519 26.47 -15.70 -5.05
CA GLY A 519 27.65 -15.54 -4.22
C GLY A 519 27.47 -14.56 -3.08
N VAL A 520 28.49 -13.78 -2.81
CA VAL A 520 28.59 -12.84 -1.67
C VAL A 520 27.40 -11.87 -1.57
N GLY A 521 26.87 -11.40 -2.72
CA GLY A 521 25.74 -10.50 -2.73
C GLY A 521 24.47 -11.18 -2.17
N LYS A 522 24.17 -12.39 -2.63
CA LYS A 522 23.02 -13.16 -2.14
C LYS A 522 23.16 -13.54 -0.68
N GLU A 523 24.36 -14.01 -0.25
CA GLU A 523 24.63 -14.38 1.14
C GLU A 523 24.39 -13.20 2.08
N PHE A 524 24.92 -12.03 1.75
CA PHE A 524 24.70 -10.81 2.53
C PHE A 524 23.21 -10.37 2.54
N ALA A 525 22.50 -10.47 1.40
CA ALA A 525 21.08 -10.21 1.35
C ALA A 525 20.27 -11.12 2.29
N LEU A 526 20.57 -12.41 2.31
CA LEU A 526 19.91 -13.37 3.20
C LEU A 526 20.21 -13.08 4.68
N GLU A 527 21.43 -12.62 5.01
CA GLU A 527 21.80 -12.23 6.36
C GLU A 527 20.99 -10.99 6.82
N VAL A 528 20.85 -9.98 5.95
CA VAL A 528 20.00 -8.81 6.20
C VAL A 528 18.55 -9.23 6.45
N MET A 529 17.99 -10.10 5.61
CA MET A 529 16.62 -10.58 5.78
C MET A 529 16.43 -11.41 7.05
N LYS A 530 17.42 -12.22 7.41
CA LYS A 530 17.41 -12.97 8.67
C LYS A 530 17.37 -12.02 9.87
N LYS A 531 18.21 -10.99 9.89
CA LYS A 531 18.25 -9.99 10.98
C LYS A 531 16.90 -9.30 11.17
N LEU A 532 16.20 -8.95 10.07
CA LEU A 532 14.84 -8.39 10.12
C LEU A 532 13.86 -9.35 10.81
N ASN A 533 13.88 -10.63 10.43
CA ASN A 533 13.00 -11.64 11.01
C ASN A 533 13.32 -11.93 12.47
N ASP A 534 14.61 -12.04 12.84
CA ASP A 534 15.06 -12.27 14.20
C ASP A 534 14.56 -11.14 15.13
N LYS A 535 14.62 -9.88 14.68
CA LYS A 535 14.12 -8.73 15.44
C LYS A 535 12.58 -8.74 15.59
N CYS A 536 11.85 -9.05 14.53
CA CYS A 536 10.40 -9.21 14.63
C CYS A 536 10.02 -10.33 15.61
N ALA A 537 10.74 -11.44 15.61
CA ALA A 537 10.52 -12.56 16.55
C ALA A 537 10.84 -12.16 18.00
N GLU A 538 11.92 -11.40 18.23
CA GLU A 538 12.29 -10.84 19.52
C GLU A 538 11.16 -9.94 20.09
N TRP A 539 10.69 -8.96 19.31
CA TRP A 539 9.62 -8.06 19.70
C TRP A 539 8.30 -8.78 19.95
N LYS A 540 7.92 -9.71 19.04
CA LYS A 540 6.72 -10.54 19.22
C LYS A 540 6.73 -11.32 20.52
N LYS A 541 7.87 -11.91 20.90
CA LYS A 541 8.02 -12.66 22.15
C LYS A 541 7.88 -11.75 23.36
N ALA A 542 8.46 -10.54 23.32
CA ALA A 542 8.46 -9.60 24.42
C ALA A 542 7.07 -8.97 24.66
N GLU A 543 6.36 -8.61 23.60
CA GLU A 543 5.18 -7.74 23.64
C GLU A 543 3.87 -8.45 23.30
N LYS A 544 3.93 -9.68 22.77
CA LYS A 544 2.79 -10.46 22.27
C LYS A 544 2.01 -9.77 21.14
N ILE A 545 2.65 -8.82 20.47
CA ILE A 545 2.18 -8.17 19.25
C ILE A 545 2.80 -8.92 18.07
N ASP A 546 2.02 -9.18 17.02
CA ASP A 546 2.46 -10.01 15.91
C ASP A 546 3.21 -9.19 14.85
N TYR A 547 4.45 -8.84 15.16
CA TYR A 547 5.38 -8.19 14.22
C TYR A 547 5.78 -9.13 13.09
N SER A 548 5.74 -8.64 11.85
CA SER A 548 6.04 -9.46 10.69
C SER A 548 6.79 -8.68 9.61
N VAL A 549 7.81 -9.29 9.01
CA VAL A 549 8.59 -8.68 7.93
C VAL A 549 7.74 -8.62 6.66
N TYR A 550 7.72 -7.46 6.04
CA TYR A 550 6.84 -7.15 4.92
C TYR A 550 7.59 -6.55 3.73
N GLY A 551 7.52 -7.21 2.59
CA GLY A 551 7.97 -6.66 1.32
C GLY A 551 7.04 -5.53 0.87
N THR A 552 7.25 -4.32 1.38
CA THR A 552 6.32 -3.19 1.29
C THR A 552 5.98 -2.82 -0.15
N PRO A 553 4.69 -2.65 -0.51
CA PRO A 553 4.30 -2.04 -1.78
C PRO A 553 4.53 -0.53 -1.69
N ILE A 554 5.68 -0.08 -2.15
CA ILE A 554 6.06 1.33 -2.09
C ILE A 554 5.82 2.01 -3.43
N GLU A 555 4.67 2.66 -3.59
CA GLU A 555 4.32 3.36 -4.82
C GLU A 555 5.11 4.66 -4.97
N SER A 556 4.83 5.67 -4.15
CA SER A 556 5.54 6.95 -4.15
C SER A 556 6.76 6.97 -3.22
N THR A 557 6.89 6.00 -2.32
CA THR A 557 7.99 5.94 -1.34
C THR A 557 9.32 5.59 -1.98
N THR A 558 9.36 4.80 -3.08
CA THR A 558 10.61 4.54 -3.83
C THR A 558 11.21 5.84 -4.36
N TYR A 559 10.38 6.72 -4.91
CA TYR A 559 10.77 8.04 -5.38
C TYR A 559 11.21 8.95 -4.22
N LYS A 560 10.45 8.96 -3.11
CA LYS A 560 10.82 9.71 -1.91
C LYS A 560 12.18 9.27 -1.37
N PHE A 561 12.41 7.97 -1.21
CA PHE A 561 13.69 7.45 -0.73
C PHE A 561 14.84 7.80 -1.68
N ALA A 562 14.68 7.62 -2.99
CA ALA A 562 15.69 7.99 -3.97
C ALA A 562 16.09 9.48 -3.85
N LYS A 563 15.12 10.39 -3.75
CA LYS A 563 15.37 11.83 -3.54
C LYS A 563 16.09 12.12 -2.22
N CYS A 564 15.67 11.50 -1.13
CA CYS A 564 16.29 11.70 0.18
C CYS A 564 17.73 11.18 0.22
N LEU A 565 17.99 10.01 -0.36
CA LEU A 565 19.32 9.44 -0.47
C LEU A 565 20.25 10.33 -1.30
N ARG A 566 19.78 10.78 -2.47
CA ARG A 566 20.53 11.69 -3.34
C ARG A 566 20.86 13.02 -2.65
N ASN A 567 19.91 13.59 -1.92
CA ASN A 567 20.10 14.84 -1.20
C ASN A 567 21.13 14.71 -0.07
N ARG A 568 21.24 13.55 0.57
CA ARG A 568 22.14 13.32 1.71
C ARG A 568 23.51 12.82 1.30
N PHE A 569 23.60 11.98 0.29
CA PHE A 569 24.84 11.27 -0.07
C PHE A 569 25.36 11.63 -1.47
N GLY A 570 24.60 12.44 -2.26
CA GLY A 570 24.94 12.76 -3.63
C GLY A 570 24.56 11.66 -4.60
N ILE A 571 25.03 11.79 -5.85
CA ILE A 571 24.81 10.80 -6.91
C ILE A 571 25.94 9.75 -6.82
N ILE A 572 25.54 8.50 -6.63
CA ILE A 572 26.44 7.34 -6.61
C ILE A 572 25.93 6.38 -7.68
N GLU A 573 26.79 6.09 -8.68
CA GLU A 573 26.45 5.24 -9.83
C GLU A 573 25.96 3.86 -9.39
N GLY A 574 24.85 3.43 -9.95
CA GLY A 574 24.18 2.18 -9.66
C GLY A 574 23.42 2.12 -8.32
N ILE A 575 23.44 3.19 -7.51
CA ILE A 575 22.82 3.24 -6.18
C ILE A 575 21.82 4.38 -6.06
N THR A 576 22.25 5.65 -6.30
CA THR A 576 21.37 6.84 -6.14
C THR A 576 21.19 7.63 -7.42
N ASP A 577 21.60 7.09 -8.56
CA ASP A 577 21.57 7.72 -9.89
C ASP A 577 20.19 7.67 -10.57
N ARG A 578 19.24 6.89 -10.05
CA ARG A 578 17.87 6.77 -10.55
C ARG A 578 16.87 7.51 -9.68
N ASP A 579 15.71 7.84 -10.23
CA ASP A 579 14.61 8.50 -9.52
C ASP A 579 13.75 7.51 -8.68
N TYR A 580 14.20 6.28 -8.56
CA TYR A 580 13.59 5.23 -7.72
C TYR A 580 14.67 4.34 -7.11
N ILE A 581 14.31 3.63 -6.04
CA ILE A 581 15.06 2.50 -5.51
C ILE A 581 14.30 1.21 -5.76
N THR A 582 14.99 0.08 -5.71
CA THR A 582 14.38 -1.23 -5.89
C THR A 582 13.34 -1.51 -4.81
N ASN A 583 12.19 -2.01 -5.23
CA ASN A 583 11.11 -2.37 -4.33
C ASN A 583 11.46 -3.65 -3.57
N SER A 584 11.48 -3.58 -2.23
CA SER A 584 11.77 -4.73 -1.34
C SER A 584 12.94 -5.59 -1.82
N TYR A 585 12.70 -6.87 -2.08
CA TYR A 585 13.69 -7.88 -2.50
C TYR A 585 13.76 -8.11 -4.02
N HIS A 586 12.94 -7.40 -4.81
CA HIS A 586 12.84 -7.72 -6.24
C HIS A 586 14.18 -7.63 -6.95
N VAL A 587 14.32 -8.47 -7.98
CA VAL A 587 15.34 -8.27 -9.01
C VAL A 587 15.19 -6.86 -9.59
N PRO A 588 16.27 -6.09 -9.74
CA PRO A 588 16.18 -4.74 -10.32
C PRO A 588 15.44 -4.76 -11.66
N VAL A 589 14.54 -3.79 -11.85
CA VAL A 589 13.63 -3.78 -13.03
C VAL A 589 14.36 -3.75 -14.38
N PHE A 590 15.59 -3.27 -14.41
CA PHE A 590 16.44 -3.16 -15.61
C PHE A 590 17.32 -4.40 -15.84
N GLU A 591 17.32 -5.37 -14.93
CA GLU A 591 18.15 -6.56 -15.04
C GLU A 591 17.57 -7.54 -16.05
N LYS A 592 18.45 -8.00 -16.96
CA LYS A 592 18.08 -8.97 -18.00
C LYS A 592 18.11 -10.38 -17.41
N ILE A 593 16.96 -10.90 -17.14
CA ILE A 593 16.77 -12.22 -16.53
C ILE A 593 15.52 -12.88 -17.14
N ASP A 594 15.54 -14.19 -17.30
CA ASP A 594 14.36 -14.94 -17.72
C ASP A 594 13.34 -15.09 -16.60
N PRO A 595 12.05 -15.33 -16.91
CA PRO A 595 10.99 -15.34 -15.90
C PRO A 595 11.16 -16.45 -14.86
N PHE A 596 11.66 -17.61 -15.23
CA PHE A 596 11.78 -18.76 -14.33
C PHE A 596 12.92 -18.59 -13.33
N THR A 597 14.09 -18.17 -13.81
CA THR A 597 15.24 -17.82 -12.95
C THR A 597 14.88 -16.70 -11.98
N LYS A 598 14.17 -15.66 -12.46
CA LYS A 598 13.69 -14.57 -11.60
C LYS A 598 12.78 -15.07 -10.48
N LEU A 599 11.75 -15.85 -10.82
CA LEU A 599 10.80 -16.37 -9.82
C LEU A 599 11.48 -17.33 -8.83
N ALA A 600 12.39 -18.19 -9.30
CA ALA A 600 13.14 -19.10 -8.43
C ALA A 600 13.99 -18.34 -7.42
N LEU A 601 14.71 -17.30 -7.85
CA LEU A 601 15.51 -16.46 -6.98
C LEU A 601 14.64 -15.70 -5.97
N GLU A 602 13.58 -15.04 -6.43
CA GLU A 602 12.69 -14.26 -5.57
C GLU A 602 11.90 -15.11 -4.58
N SER A 603 11.67 -16.40 -4.86
CA SER A 603 10.97 -17.33 -3.96
C SER A 603 11.64 -17.47 -2.60
N GLU A 604 12.98 -17.42 -2.56
CA GLU A 604 13.74 -17.52 -1.31
C GLU A 604 13.49 -16.28 -0.41
N PHE A 605 13.40 -15.10 -1.02
CA PHE A 605 13.12 -13.85 -0.30
C PHE A 605 11.64 -13.72 0.09
N GLN A 606 10.71 -14.27 -0.71
CA GLN A 606 9.31 -14.36 -0.29
C GLN A 606 9.13 -15.15 1.00
N LYS A 607 9.81 -16.28 1.15
CA LYS A 607 9.80 -17.09 2.38
C LYS A 607 10.27 -16.28 3.60
N LEU A 608 11.19 -15.34 3.40
CA LEU A 608 11.71 -14.45 4.43
C LEU A 608 10.89 -13.15 4.62
N SER A 609 9.76 -13.02 3.93
CA SER A 609 8.83 -11.89 4.05
C SER A 609 7.44 -12.38 4.46
N PRO A 610 7.29 -12.98 5.66
CA PRO A 610 6.04 -13.64 6.08
C PRO A 610 4.86 -12.68 6.24
N GLY A 611 5.09 -11.39 6.47
CA GLY A 611 4.05 -10.37 6.55
C GLY A 611 3.48 -9.94 5.20
N GLY A 612 4.07 -10.43 4.12
CA GLY A 612 3.58 -10.22 2.77
C GLY A 612 4.66 -9.94 1.74
N ALA A 613 4.46 -10.48 0.58
CA ALA A 613 5.32 -10.31 -0.59
C ALA A 613 4.55 -10.70 -1.85
N ILE A 614 4.98 -10.20 -2.99
CA ILE A 614 4.52 -10.62 -4.32
C ILE A 614 5.71 -10.52 -5.29
N SER A 615 5.81 -11.43 -6.22
CA SER A 615 6.73 -11.32 -7.35
C SER A 615 5.98 -11.02 -8.64
N TYR A 616 6.64 -10.44 -9.63
CA TYR A 616 6.01 -10.14 -10.91
C TYR A 616 6.87 -10.56 -12.09
N ILE A 617 6.22 -10.87 -13.20
CA ILE A 617 6.83 -11.06 -14.50
C ILE A 617 6.34 -9.94 -15.41
N GLU A 618 7.27 -9.12 -15.90
CA GLU A 618 6.95 -8.12 -16.92
C GLU A 618 6.81 -8.80 -18.27
N CYS A 619 5.65 -8.63 -18.92
CA CYS A 619 5.29 -9.31 -20.14
C CYS A 619 5.05 -8.31 -21.29
N ALA A 620 5.28 -8.75 -22.51
CA ALA A 620 4.70 -8.14 -23.70
C ALA A 620 3.18 -8.39 -23.77
N ASP A 621 2.53 -8.00 -24.86
CA ASP A 621 1.16 -8.42 -25.16
C ASP A 621 1.14 -9.93 -25.45
N LEU A 622 0.53 -10.71 -24.58
CA LEU A 622 0.45 -12.18 -24.64
C LEU A 622 -0.92 -12.68 -25.09
N THR A 623 -1.79 -11.82 -25.63
CA THR A 623 -3.14 -12.19 -26.03
C THR A 623 -3.18 -13.36 -27.02
N ASN A 624 -2.15 -13.49 -27.86
CA ASN A 624 -1.99 -14.57 -28.85
C ASN A 624 -1.05 -15.68 -28.41
N ASN A 625 -0.50 -15.64 -27.18
CA ASN A 625 0.41 -16.66 -26.64
C ASN A 625 0.02 -17.05 -25.20
N VAL A 626 -1.19 -17.58 -25.06
CA VAL A 626 -1.73 -18.00 -23.73
C VAL A 626 -0.95 -19.20 -23.17
N ASP A 627 -0.38 -20.05 -24.03
CA ASP A 627 0.41 -21.22 -23.60
C ASP A 627 1.63 -20.79 -22.78
N ALA A 628 2.31 -19.71 -23.17
CA ALA A 628 3.43 -19.17 -22.38
C ALA A 628 2.97 -18.68 -21.00
N VAL A 629 1.76 -18.13 -20.89
CA VAL A 629 1.16 -17.76 -19.60
C VAL A 629 0.92 -18.99 -18.75
N ILE A 630 0.40 -20.09 -19.33
CA ILE A 630 0.13 -21.35 -18.63
C ILE A 630 1.44 -21.96 -18.10
N GLU A 631 2.52 -21.95 -18.88
CA GLU A 631 3.82 -22.47 -18.41
C GLU A 631 4.37 -21.68 -17.22
N VAL A 632 4.23 -20.35 -17.21
CA VAL A 632 4.59 -19.53 -16.04
C VAL A 632 3.69 -19.86 -14.85
N ILE A 633 2.38 -20.05 -15.05
CA ILE A 633 1.43 -20.42 -13.99
C ILE A 633 1.81 -21.77 -13.35
N LYS A 634 2.16 -22.79 -14.17
CA LYS A 634 2.64 -24.07 -13.68
C LYS A 634 3.91 -23.93 -12.84
N PHE A 635 4.84 -23.08 -13.30
CA PHE A 635 6.06 -22.79 -12.54
C PHE A 635 5.76 -22.09 -11.20
N ILE A 636 4.81 -21.14 -11.18
CA ILE A 636 4.36 -20.47 -9.95
C ILE A 636 3.84 -21.52 -8.95
N TYR A 637 2.99 -22.46 -9.39
CA TYR A 637 2.46 -23.50 -8.51
C TYR A 637 3.55 -24.31 -7.81
N ASP A 638 4.64 -24.62 -8.53
CA ASP A 638 5.70 -25.50 -8.01
C ASP A 638 6.79 -24.78 -7.21
N HIS A 639 6.98 -23.45 -7.39
CA HIS A 639 8.21 -22.82 -6.92
C HIS A 639 8.01 -21.54 -6.08
N ILE A 640 6.91 -20.79 -6.25
CA ILE A 640 6.76 -19.52 -5.57
C ILE A 640 5.35 -19.32 -5.01
N MET A 641 5.27 -18.74 -3.80
CA MET A 641 4.01 -18.62 -3.08
C MET A 641 3.00 -17.71 -3.79
N TYR A 642 3.44 -16.56 -4.31
CA TYR A 642 2.55 -15.53 -4.85
C TYR A 642 3.22 -14.70 -5.94
N ALA A 643 2.60 -14.66 -7.13
CA ALA A 643 3.12 -13.92 -8.26
C ALA A 643 2.02 -13.34 -9.15
N GLU A 644 2.38 -12.28 -9.92
CA GLU A 644 1.55 -11.62 -10.92
C GLU A 644 2.27 -11.53 -12.27
N LEU A 645 1.50 -11.41 -13.36
CA LEU A 645 2.01 -11.15 -14.70
C LEU A 645 1.57 -9.75 -15.16
N ASN A 646 2.54 -8.92 -15.53
CA ASN A 646 2.34 -7.54 -15.96
C ASN A 646 2.20 -7.49 -17.48
N THR A 647 1.07 -7.93 -18.02
CA THR A 647 0.74 -7.81 -19.46
C THR A 647 0.38 -6.36 -19.82
N LYS A 648 0.09 -6.09 -21.08
CA LYS A 648 -0.24 -4.76 -21.57
C LYS A 648 -1.71 -4.70 -22.03
N SER A 649 -2.44 -3.67 -21.60
CA SER A 649 -3.86 -3.50 -21.94
C SER A 649 -4.25 -2.01 -21.89
N ASP A 650 -3.71 -1.21 -22.82
CA ASP A 650 -4.00 0.22 -22.94
C ASP A 650 -4.88 0.50 -24.14
N TYR A 651 -5.57 1.64 -24.11
CA TYR A 651 -6.44 2.08 -25.20
C TYR A 651 -6.32 3.59 -25.43
N CYS A 652 -6.12 3.99 -26.69
CA CYS A 652 -6.14 5.40 -27.10
C CYS A 652 -7.52 5.76 -27.67
N GLN A 653 -8.24 6.66 -27.00
CA GLN A 653 -9.59 7.08 -27.41
C GLN A 653 -9.59 7.96 -28.68
N VAL A 654 -8.43 8.49 -29.10
CA VAL A 654 -8.30 9.34 -30.30
C VAL A 654 -8.29 8.52 -31.57
N CYS A 655 -7.52 7.43 -31.61
CA CYS A 655 -7.32 6.64 -32.82
C CYS A 655 -7.79 5.19 -32.73
N GLY A 656 -8.30 4.76 -31.56
CA GLY A 656 -8.74 3.38 -31.35
C GLY A 656 -7.62 2.36 -31.18
N TYR A 657 -6.37 2.81 -30.96
CA TYR A 657 -5.25 1.90 -30.73
C TYR A 657 -5.46 1.11 -29.44
N ASP A 658 -5.43 -0.22 -29.53
CA ASP A 658 -5.49 -1.17 -28.44
C ASP A 658 -4.12 -1.86 -28.34
N GLY A 659 -3.39 -1.66 -27.26
CA GLY A 659 -2.02 -2.15 -27.07
C GLY A 659 -1.24 -1.27 -26.11
N GLU A 660 0.09 -1.35 -26.14
CA GLU A 660 0.96 -0.62 -25.21
C GLU A 660 1.15 0.84 -25.59
N ILE A 661 0.67 1.79 -24.77
CA ILE A 661 1.03 3.21 -24.84
C ILE A 661 2.45 3.40 -24.25
N LYS A 662 3.30 4.10 -24.97
CA LYS A 662 4.73 4.23 -24.66
C LYS A 662 5.02 5.42 -23.76
N ILE A 663 6.07 5.30 -22.93
CA ILE A 663 6.62 6.41 -22.15
C ILE A 663 7.73 7.05 -22.99
N VAL A 664 7.65 8.36 -23.18
CA VAL A 664 8.62 9.17 -23.91
C VAL A 664 9.25 10.22 -23.00
N ASP A 665 10.44 10.70 -23.36
CA ASP A 665 11.10 11.81 -22.68
C ASP A 665 10.89 13.08 -23.50
N GLU A 666 10.18 14.03 -22.93
CA GLU A 666 9.93 15.35 -23.53
C GLU A 666 10.64 16.40 -22.66
N ASP A 667 11.81 16.86 -23.12
CA ASP A 667 12.64 17.88 -22.44
C ASP A 667 12.98 17.56 -20.95
N GLY A 668 13.29 16.29 -20.67
CA GLY A 668 13.64 15.82 -19.32
C GLY A 668 12.46 15.53 -18.42
N LYS A 669 11.23 15.53 -18.93
CA LYS A 669 10.02 15.09 -18.28
C LYS A 669 9.44 13.85 -18.97
N LEU A 670 9.20 12.81 -18.21
CA LEU A 670 8.59 11.59 -18.73
C LEU A 670 7.08 11.78 -18.91
N ASP A 671 6.57 11.40 -20.08
CA ASP A 671 5.15 11.47 -20.40
C ASP A 671 4.71 10.30 -21.28
N TRP A 672 3.40 10.12 -21.39
CA TRP A 672 2.79 9.00 -22.09
C TRP A 672 2.32 9.41 -23.49
N LYS A 673 2.65 8.59 -24.50
CA LYS A 673 2.39 8.89 -25.89
C LYS A 673 1.86 7.68 -26.64
N CYS A 674 0.75 7.86 -27.34
CA CYS A 674 0.21 6.83 -28.20
C CYS A 674 1.15 6.59 -29.41
N PRO A 675 1.63 5.35 -29.64
CA PRO A 675 2.57 5.07 -30.72
C PRO A 675 1.92 5.19 -32.12
N ASN A 676 0.59 5.10 -32.22
CA ASN A 676 -0.12 5.16 -33.49
C ASN A 676 -0.43 6.59 -33.96
N CYS A 677 -0.95 7.46 -33.07
CA CYS A 677 -1.40 8.80 -33.44
C CYS A 677 -0.64 9.94 -32.76
N GLY A 678 0.30 9.63 -31.87
CA GLY A 678 1.08 10.63 -31.14
C GLY A 678 0.29 11.37 -30.04
N ASN A 679 -0.94 10.95 -29.72
CA ASN A 679 -1.72 11.57 -28.64
C ASN A 679 -0.98 11.52 -27.32
N MET A 680 -0.94 12.64 -26.59
CA MET A 680 -0.38 12.80 -25.25
C MET A 680 -1.41 13.35 -24.25
N ASP A 681 -2.66 13.54 -24.66
CA ASP A 681 -3.73 13.97 -23.79
C ASP A 681 -4.18 12.80 -22.89
N HIS A 682 -3.77 12.83 -21.64
CA HIS A 682 -4.08 11.81 -20.65
C HIS A 682 -5.59 11.57 -20.47
N SER A 683 -6.43 12.57 -20.69
CA SER A 683 -7.89 12.45 -20.61
C SER A 683 -8.50 11.62 -21.74
N LYS A 684 -7.71 11.32 -22.78
CA LYS A 684 -8.08 10.55 -23.97
C LYS A 684 -7.31 9.23 -24.08
N MET A 685 -6.77 8.76 -22.99
CA MET A 685 -6.07 7.48 -22.87
C MET A 685 -6.60 6.68 -21.70
N ASN A 686 -6.71 5.37 -21.88
CA ASN A 686 -6.90 4.42 -20.81
C ASN A 686 -5.61 3.60 -20.67
N VAL A 687 -4.82 3.90 -19.65
CA VAL A 687 -3.55 3.21 -19.38
C VAL A 687 -3.71 2.35 -18.13
N ALA A 688 -3.39 1.07 -18.25
CA ALA A 688 -3.40 0.15 -17.12
C ALA A 688 -2.00 -0.42 -16.89
N ARG A 689 -1.42 -0.17 -15.73
CA ARG A 689 -0.10 -0.68 -15.33
C ARG A 689 -0.14 -1.28 -13.94
N ARG A 690 0.53 -2.40 -13.80
CA ARG A 690 0.69 -3.02 -12.48
C ARG A 690 1.85 -2.38 -11.73
N THR A 691 1.62 -2.16 -10.45
CA THR A 691 2.62 -1.65 -9.53
C THR A 691 2.59 -2.46 -8.24
N CYS A 692 3.36 -3.56 -8.23
CA CYS A 692 3.58 -4.35 -7.01
C CYS A 692 2.29 -4.80 -6.30
N GLY A 693 1.37 -5.39 -7.04
CA GLY A 693 0.19 -6.04 -6.48
C GLY A 693 -1.15 -5.33 -6.72
N TYR A 694 -1.18 -4.19 -7.43
CA TYR A 694 -2.42 -3.57 -7.88
C TYR A 694 -2.28 -2.92 -9.26
N ILE A 695 -3.40 -2.55 -9.87
CA ILE A 695 -3.45 -1.88 -11.17
C ILE A 695 -3.72 -0.40 -10.94
N GLY A 696 -2.83 0.47 -11.43
CA GLY A 696 -3.07 1.90 -11.57
C GLY A 696 -3.69 2.19 -12.94
N THR A 697 -4.76 2.99 -12.96
CA THR A 697 -5.48 3.38 -14.19
C THR A 697 -5.40 4.86 -14.51
N ASN A 698 -4.74 5.63 -13.63
CA ASN A 698 -4.31 7.01 -13.89
C ASN A 698 -2.78 7.06 -14.00
N PHE A 699 -2.26 8.26 -14.20
CA PHE A 699 -0.83 8.46 -14.44
C PHE A 699 -0.03 8.54 -13.14
N PHE A 700 1.21 8.06 -13.20
CA PHE A 700 2.09 7.92 -12.06
C PHE A 700 3.01 9.12 -11.88
N ASN A 701 3.63 9.28 -10.70
CA ASN A 701 4.70 10.25 -10.49
C ASN A 701 5.94 9.94 -11.37
N GLN A 702 6.84 10.91 -11.54
CA GLN A 702 8.00 10.79 -12.43
C GLN A 702 8.91 9.62 -12.06
N GLY A 703 9.15 9.37 -10.77
CA GLY A 703 9.98 8.24 -10.33
C GLY A 703 9.36 6.89 -10.65
N ARG A 704 8.03 6.73 -10.49
CA ARG A 704 7.33 5.50 -10.88
C ARG A 704 7.25 5.35 -12.40
N THR A 705 7.06 6.45 -13.12
CA THR A 705 7.07 6.45 -14.58
C THR A 705 8.45 6.04 -15.11
N ASP A 706 9.55 6.51 -14.51
CA ASP A 706 10.91 6.11 -14.85
C ASP A 706 11.16 4.61 -14.56
N GLU A 707 10.70 4.12 -13.43
CA GLU A 707 10.78 2.69 -13.08
C GLU A 707 10.05 1.83 -14.11
N ILE A 708 8.81 2.18 -14.48
CA ILE A 708 8.03 1.44 -15.50
C ILE A 708 8.73 1.48 -16.86
N ARG A 709 9.30 2.62 -17.26
CA ARG A 709 10.06 2.77 -18.52
C ARG A 709 11.27 1.84 -18.57
N ASN A 710 11.93 1.65 -17.42
CA ASN A 710 13.17 0.88 -17.33
C ASN A 710 12.94 -0.63 -17.15
N ARG A 711 11.70 -1.09 -17.07
CA ARG A 711 11.38 -2.51 -16.88
C ARG A 711 11.84 -3.36 -18.07
N TYR A 712 12.69 -4.34 -17.79
CA TYR A 712 13.01 -5.38 -18.75
C TYR A 712 11.81 -6.32 -18.96
N VAL A 713 11.48 -6.64 -20.21
CA VAL A 713 10.42 -7.60 -20.55
C VAL A 713 10.97 -9.01 -20.39
N HIS A 714 10.47 -9.74 -19.38
CA HIS A 714 10.93 -11.11 -19.06
C HIS A 714 10.28 -12.17 -19.95
N LEU A 715 9.06 -11.91 -20.43
CA LEU A 715 8.29 -12.81 -21.28
C LEU A 715 7.73 -12.02 -22.48
N ASP A 716 8.19 -12.35 -23.66
CA ASP A 716 7.76 -11.73 -24.92
C ASP A 716 6.86 -12.68 -25.75
N ASN A 717 6.44 -12.21 -26.94
CA ASN A 717 5.58 -12.98 -27.84
C ASN A 717 6.30 -14.07 -28.64
N HIS A 718 7.61 -14.18 -28.51
CA HIS A 718 8.34 -15.28 -29.14
C HIS A 718 8.10 -16.56 -28.36
N LYS A 719 7.86 -17.67 -29.07
CA LYS A 719 7.71 -18.97 -28.38
C LYS A 719 8.97 -19.22 -27.55
N ILE A 720 8.74 -19.66 -26.34
CA ILE A 720 9.83 -20.20 -25.52
C ILE A 720 10.27 -21.46 -26.25
N ASP A 721 11.45 -21.42 -26.92
CA ASP A 721 12.06 -22.57 -27.58
C ASP A 721 12.58 -23.57 -26.53
#